data_6dbcd4ff91c3947e665b0e5983ae1bc7
#
_entry.id   6dbcd4ff91c3947e665b0e5983ae1bc7
#
_cell.length_a   1.000
_cell.length_b   1.000
_cell.length_c   1.000
_cell.angle_alpha   90.00
_cell.angle_beta   90.00
_cell.angle_gamma   90.00
#
_symmetry.space_group_name_H-M   'P 1'
#
loop_
_entity.id
_entity.type
_entity.pdbx_description
1 polymer ?
#
loop_
_entity_poly.entity_id
_entity_poly.type
_entity_poly.pdbx_seq_one_letter_code
_entity_poly.pdbx_strand_id
1 'polypeptide(L)'
;MTPTERSTSQGFSLSRIAEAIEKALDNLDKNYKKRFIASLKARIDSLFNKIGRKPVGRKRATEEQLNQDDYIDEAVHQKTKSKDVLAEIQPIMLKRYNLYDKAEETSSSIEVYWCERGLDLSDLGQFENALKYYKRALEINPRSLKAFKNRANVLCRIGRYEEAIDDYGKALGINPQLIDAWVGMGNAMSKLGRYKDAISAYEKALKINISFIDAWMGRGKALGNLARYQEAAASFDRALGINPSLKGALYGKYLALQKIKDGEELLKINNKLINIKKAMILPPISASCTSENALVPVKDDYVSYFLTAGVNFYKNEHFEAAAKCYEKATVISPTNPEAWFERGLALFKQGFYEEALSSFESALNIDSRHLDAWNNKGVTLDKLGRYDEAMRCYDAILDIKPWDTRAWQNKGLLRRKHGQYKEALICFDNLVMIDPKNYAGWCSKAEILYKYLGCHEDALESYNEAQKIDPLNSSIWFDRGICLYELGRYNDALSSYDKAIEINPDSSKFWNNKGIVLKRLIRYSEAMKCFDKAKELDERNVSSWYNRALTLDEMGQYEDAIRSFDRALELDPENADAWNNRGVTMKNLELYDEAIKSFENALESNSNYAMAWNNKGNILFTMHRYNDAVECFERATDIDQNYFDAWNNKGNALAQLQNYEDAIFCYEKAIEIDPCDIKTWFCEGITFMNLCRYDDAIRCFDEVLETDISSASAWIYRGIALNRLNRYEDALASFEEALEINASDPAAWHFKGEVLNKIGLKDDSDDALAKAASLGWKWEVALH
;
A
#
# COMPACT_ATOMS: atom_id res chain seq x y z
N MET A 1 34.56 -49.05 -7.07
CA MET A 1 34.20 -48.79 -5.69
C MET A 1 33.27 -47.59 -5.68
N THR A 2 32.03 -47.83 -5.38
CA THR A 2 30.88 -46.96 -5.32
C THR A 2 30.97 -45.92 -4.18
N PRO A 3 30.47 -44.70 -4.33
CA PRO A 3 30.11 -43.88 -3.18
C PRO A 3 28.59 -43.92 -3.00
N THR A 4 28.17 -44.67 -2.03
CA THR A 4 26.85 -44.57 -1.39
C THR A 4 26.96 -43.74 -0.12
N GLU A 5 25.86 -43.07 0.21
CA GLU A 5 25.53 -42.44 1.47
C GLU A 5 25.99 -41.02 1.72
N ARG A 6 25.11 -40.09 1.32
CA ARG A 6 24.73 -38.87 2.08
C ARG A 6 23.50 -38.21 1.44
N SER A 7 22.30 -38.52 1.95
CA SER A 7 21.17 -37.60 1.95
C SER A 7 20.00 -38.20 2.71
N THR A 8 19.97 -37.97 4.01
CA THR A 8 18.73 -37.98 4.76
C THR A 8 18.40 -36.50 5.11
N SER A 9 18.01 -35.77 4.12
CA SER A 9 17.20 -34.55 4.33
C SER A 9 15.81 -35.05 4.70
N GLN A 10 15.39 -34.74 5.93
CA GLN A 10 14.05 -34.99 6.44
C GLN A 10 13.06 -34.24 5.51
N GLY A 11 12.44 -34.99 4.61
CA GLY A 11 11.29 -34.52 3.86
C GLY A 11 10.14 -34.27 4.83
N PHE A 12 9.76 -33.01 4.94
CA PHE A 12 8.49 -32.64 5.55
C PHE A 12 7.38 -33.31 4.73
N SER A 13 6.66 -34.25 5.34
CA SER A 13 5.56 -34.94 4.66
C SER A 13 4.44 -33.95 4.40
N LEU A 14 3.95 -33.94 3.19
CA LEU A 14 2.82 -33.10 2.75
C LEU A 14 1.55 -33.31 3.58
N SER A 15 1.42 -34.49 4.23
CA SER A 15 0.38 -34.79 5.22
C SER A 15 0.42 -33.84 6.42
N ARG A 16 1.60 -33.43 6.89
CA ARG A 16 1.71 -32.46 8.00
C ARG A 16 1.34 -31.03 7.59
N ILE A 17 1.56 -30.66 6.33
CA ILE A 17 1.14 -29.37 5.78
C ILE A 17 -0.38 -29.36 5.58
N ALA A 18 -0.95 -30.45 5.10
CA ALA A 18 -2.40 -30.62 4.97
C ALA A 18 -3.08 -30.57 6.35
N GLU A 19 -2.53 -31.26 7.35
CA GLU A 19 -3.02 -31.25 8.73
C GLU A 19 -2.92 -29.87 9.41
N ALA A 20 -1.88 -29.09 9.09
CA ALA A 20 -1.75 -27.72 9.56
C ALA A 20 -2.75 -26.76 8.88
N ILE A 21 -3.04 -26.99 7.59
CA ILE A 21 -4.08 -26.27 6.84
C ILE A 21 -5.47 -26.62 7.38
N GLU A 22 -5.73 -27.88 7.65
CA GLU A 22 -7.00 -28.37 8.18
C GLU A 22 -7.27 -27.82 9.59
N LYS A 23 -6.29 -27.84 10.50
CA LYS A 23 -6.38 -27.20 11.82
C LYS A 23 -6.52 -25.68 11.76
N ALA A 24 -5.95 -25.01 10.75
CA ALA A 24 -6.13 -23.58 10.53
C ALA A 24 -7.54 -23.27 10.00
N LEU A 25 -8.12 -24.17 9.20
CA LEU A 25 -9.47 -24.07 8.67
C LEU A 25 -10.55 -24.36 9.73
N ASP A 26 -10.27 -25.24 10.72
CA ASP A 26 -11.21 -25.60 11.77
C ASP A 26 -11.52 -24.46 12.76
N ASN A 27 -10.66 -23.43 12.80
CA ASN A 27 -10.86 -22.24 13.62
C ASN A 27 -11.56 -21.07 12.85
N LEU A 28 -11.95 -21.27 11.59
CA LEU A 28 -12.65 -20.27 10.80
C LEU A 28 -14.17 -20.49 10.85
N ASP A 29 -14.93 -19.36 10.77
CA ASP A 29 -16.38 -19.42 10.61
C ASP A 29 -16.76 -20.32 9.41
N LYS A 30 -17.79 -21.17 9.57
CA LYS A 30 -18.26 -22.13 8.56
C LYS A 30 -18.50 -21.52 7.18
N ASN A 31 -18.98 -20.27 7.11
CA ASN A 31 -19.21 -19.58 5.85
C ASN A 31 -17.91 -19.12 5.17
N TYR A 32 -16.89 -18.78 5.96
CA TYR A 32 -15.59 -18.39 5.46
C TYR A 32 -14.80 -19.59 4.94
N LYS A 33 -14.86 -20.72 5.68
CA LYS A 33 -14.32 -22.03 5.26
C LYS A 33 -14.88 -22.44 3.91
N LYS A 34 -16.21 -22.32 3.71
CA LYS A 34 -16.91 -22.68 2.47
C LYS A 34 -16.52 -21.81 1.28
N ARG A 35 -16.35 -20.49 1.48
CA ARG A 35 -15.92 -19.54 0.43
C ARG A 35 -14.44 -19.72 0.06
N PHE A 36 -13.59 -20.01 1.03
CA PHE A 36 -12.17 -20.29 0.84
C PHE A 36 -11.97 -21.54 -0.01
N ILE A 37 -12.64 -22.64 0.34
CA ILE A 37 -12.59 -23.91 -0.40
C ILE A 37 -13.10 -23.73 -1.83
N ALA A 38 -14.20 -23.00 -2.03
CA ALA A 38 -14.74 -22.71 -3.37
C ALA A 38 -13.77 -21.88 -4.23
N SER A 39 -13.11 -20.87 -3.66
CA SER A 39 -12.10 -20.06 -4.35
C SER A 39 -10.84 -20.87 -4.70
N LEU A 40 -10.39 -21.75 -3.80
CA LEU A 40 -9.25 -22.64 -4.03
C LEU A 40 -9.57 -23.63 -5.15
N LYS A 41 -10.79 -24.22 -5.16
CA LYS A 41 -11.25 -25.14 -6.19
C LYS A 41 -11.30 -24.48 -7.56
N ALA A 42 -11.86 -23.28 -7.68
CA ALA A 42 -11.96 -22.54 -8.94
C ALA A 42 -10.57 -22.20 -9.54
N ARG A 43 -9.57 -21.91 -8.69
CA ARG A 43 -8.20 -21.64 -9.12
C ARG A 43 -7.43 -22.89 -9.49
N ILE A 44 -7.65 -23.99 -8.78
CA ILE A 44 -7.09 -25.31 -9.13
C ILE A 44 -7.66 -25.75 -10.48
N ASP A 45 -8.95 -25.60 -10.71
CA ASP A 45 -9.60 -25.91 -12.01
C ASP A 45 -9.07 -25.03 -13.16
N SER A 46 -8.82 -23.75 -12.90
CA SER A 46 -8.18 -22.82 -13.86
C SER A 46 -6.75 -23.24 -14.21
N LEU A 47 -5.96 -23.69 -13.22
CA LEU A 47 -4.61 -24.22 -13.44
C LEU A 47 -4.62 -25.52 -14.28
N PHE A 48 -5.61 -26.40 -14.06
CA PHE A 48 -5.76 -27.62 -14.85
C PHE A 48 -6.13 -27.32 -16.31
N ASN A 49 -6.92 -26.28 -16.56
CA ASN A 49 -7.24 -25.83 -17.91
C ASN A 49 -6.03 -25.23 -18.64
N LYS A 50 -5.17 -24.48 -17.93
CA LYS A 50 -3.91 -23.93 -18.52
C LYS A 50 -2.86 -24.99 -18.84
N ILE A 51 -2.85 -26.14 -18.14
CA ILE A 51 -1.88 -27.24 -18.35
C ILE A 51 -2.36 -28.22 -19.45
N GLY A 52 -3.52 -27.98 -20.08
CA GLY A 52 -4.03 -28.78 -21.21
C GLY A 52 -4.41 -30.23 -20.86
N ARG A 53 -4.67 -30.56 -19.60
CA ARG A 53 -5.09 -31.90 -19.17
C ARG A 53 -6.57 -31.87 -18.72
N LYS A 54 -7.45 -32.48 -19.53
CA LYS A 54 -8.84 -32.76 -19.11
C LYS A 54 -8.83 -33.77 -17.96
N PRO A 55 -9.65 -33.57 -16.92
CA PRO A 55 -9.83 -34.59 -15.88
C PRO A 55 -10.37 -35.86 -16.51
N VAL A 56 -9.75 -37.00 -16.20
CA VAL A 56 -10.18 -38.32 -16.65
C VAL A 56 -11.57 -38.61 -16.07
N GLY A 57 -12.53 -38.84 -16.97
CA GLY A 57 -13.93 -38.95 -16.64
C GLY A 57 -14.23 -40.06 -15.63
N ARG A 58 -14.98 -39.69 -14.59
CA ARG A 58 -15.78 -40.61 -13.79
C ARG A 58 -17.26 -40.38 -14.07
N LYS A 59 -17.99 -41.48 -14.13
CA LYS A 59 -19.45 -41.56 -14.30
C LYS A 59 -20.18 -40.71 -13.28
N ARG A 60 -21.25 -40.02 -13.72
CA ARG A 60 -22.19 -39.25 -12.89
C ARG A 60 -22.57 -40.03 -11.62
N ALA A 61 -22.07 -39.63 -10.48
CA ALA A 61 -22.69 -39.82 -9.19
C ALA A 61 -23.28 -38.48 -8.75
N THR A 62 -24.46 -38.52 -8.23
CA THR A 62 -25.29 -37.37 -7.85
C THR A 62 -24.57 -36.48 -6.82
N GLU A 63 -24.66 -35.16 -6.97
CA GLU A 63 -23.94 -34.08 -6.26
C GLU A 63 -24.10 -34.03 -4.73
N GLU A 64 -24.76 -35.01 -4.09
CA GLU A 64 -25.15 -34.95 -2.67
C GLU A 64 -24.32 -35.85 -1.71
N GLN A 65 -23.30 -36.59 -2.17
CA GLN A 65 -22.60 -37.56 -1.33
C GLN A 65 -21.07 -37.59 -1.37
N LEU A 66 -20.40 -36.54 -1.81
CA LEU A 66 -18.95 -36.44 -1.68
C LEU A 66 -18.63 -35.38 -0.61
N ASN A 67 -18.10 -35.86 0.52
CA ASN A 67 -17.51 -35.01 1.55
C ASN A 67 -16.43 -34.14 0.91
N GLN A 68 -16.45 -32.83 1.18
CA GLN A 68 -15.53 -31.84 0.64
C GLN A 68 -14.06 -32.13 1.00
N ASP A 69 -13.83 -32.93 2.03
CA ASP A 69 -12.52 -33.30 2.54
C ASP A 69 -11.83 -34.36 1.66
N ASP A 70 -12.60 -35.31 1.09
CA ASP A 70 -12.08 -36.36 0.20
C ASP A 70 -11.52 -35.78 -1.14
N TYR A 71 -12.04 -34.61 -1.59
CA TYR A 71 -11.56 -33.98 -2.83
C TYR A 71 -10.20 -33.28 -2.68
N ILE A 72 -9.96 -32.73 -1.50
CA ILE A 72 -8.69 -32.08 -1.16
C ILE A 72 -7.62 -33.14 -0.96
N ASP A 73 -7.93 -34.22 -0.26
CA ASP A 73 -7.01 -35.34 -0.01
C ASP A 73 -6.65 -36.09 -1.30
N GLU A 74 -7.62 -36.32 -2.19
CA GLU A 74 -7.37 -37.01 -3.47
C GLU A 74 -6.58 -36.13 -4.44
N ALA A 75 -6.82 -34.82 -4.47
CA ALA A 75 -6.06 -33.85 -5.29
C ALA A 75 -4.64 -33.64 -4.77
N VAL A 76 -4.45 -33.68 -3.45
CA VAL A 76 -3.14 -33.57 -2.80
C VAL A 76 -2.37 -34.88 -2.92
N HIS A 77 -3.00 -36.05 -2.72
CA HIS A 77 -2.33 -37.35 -2.76
C HIS A 77 -1.92 -37.81 -4.15
N GLN A 78 -2.70 -37.48 -5.20
CA GLN A 78 -2.40 -37.96 -6.57
C GLN A 78 -1.33 -37.15 -7.31
N LYS A 79 -0.91 -35.96 -6.83
CA LYS A 79 -0.03 -35.04 -7.60
C LYS A 79 1.14 -34.41 -6.85
N THR A 80 1.47 -34.89 -5.67
CA THR A 80 2.62 -34.41 -4.87
C THR A 80 4.01 -34.79 -5.42
N LYS A 81 4.10 -35.26 -6.65
CA LYS A 81 5.38 -35.54 -7.33
C LYS A 81 5.92 -34.37 -8.16
N SER A 82 5.20 -33.24 -8.25
CA SER A 82 5.66 -32.07 -9.03
C SER A 82 6.02 -30.92 -8.09
N LYS A 83 7.28 -30.52 -8.09
CA LYS A 83 7.80 -29.31 -7.39
C LYS A 83 7.08 -28.03 -7.81
N ASP A 84 6.48 -28.03 -9.02
CA ASP A 84 5.88 -26.86 -9.65
C ASP A 84 4.53 -26.46 -9.00
N VAL A 85 3.75 -27.43 -8.49
CA VAL A 85 2.46 -27.15 -7.80
C VAL A 85 2.68 -26.51 -6.43
N LEU A 86 3.74 -26.91 -5.74
CA LEU A 86 4.13 -26.29 -4.46
C LEU A 86 4.65 -24.85 -4.65
N ALA A 87 5.40 -24.60 -5.71
CA ALA A 87 5.92 -23.29 -6.05
C ALA A 87 4.79 -22.28 -6.39
N GLU A 88 3.65 -22.74 -6.93
CA GLU A 88 2.51 -21.88 -7.29
C GLU A 88 1.48 -21.70 -6.16
N ILE A 89 1.34 -22.67 -5.25
CA ILE A 89 0.45 -22.54 -4.09
C ILE A 89 1.07 -21.70 -2.98
N GLN A 90 2.38 -21.78 -2.79
CA GLN A 90 3.12 -21.04 -1.78
C GLN A 90 3.00 -19.51 -1.93
N PRO A 91 3.12 -18.91 -3.15
CA PRO A 91 2.90 -17.48 -3.36
C PRO A 91 1.47 -17.03 -3.06
N ILE A 92 0.47 -17.89 -3.30
CA ILE A 92 -0.96 -17.57 -3.05
C ILE A 92 -1.25 -17.49 -1.55
N MET A 93 -0.65 -18.39 -0.76
CA MET A 93 -0.77 -18.36 0.71
C MET A 93 0.02 -17.19 1.32
N LEU A 94 1.22 -16.91 0.80
CA LEU A 94 2.08 -15.81 1.25
C LEU A 94 1.51 -14.44 0.89
N LYS A 95 0.86 -14.29 -0.28
CA LYS A 95 0.24 -13.04 -0.73
C LYS A 95 -0.94 -12.61 0.17
N ARG A 96 -1.66 -13.57 0.75
CA ARG A 96 -2.80 -13.31 1.64
C ARG A 96 -2.37 -12.92 3.06
N TYR A 97 -1.10 -13.17 3.42
CA TYR A 97 -0.54 -12.93 4.76
C TYR A 97 0.57 -11.86 4.78
N ASN A 98 0.67 -10.99 3.75
CA ASN A 98 1.68 -9.91 3.64
C ASN A 98 3.16 -10.36 3.77
N LEU A 99 3.51 -11.57 3.27
CA LEU A 99 4.87 -12.10 3.30
C LEU A 99 5.59 -12.01 1.95
N TYR A 100 5.20 -11.07 1.06
CA TYR A 100 5.64 -11.05 -0.33
C TYR A 100 7.08 -10.56 -0.58
N ASP A 101 7.71 -9.87 0.36
CA ASP A 101 9.01 -9.24 0.09
C ASP A 101 10.25 -10.05 0.52
N LYS A 102 10.12 -11.30 1.01
CA LYS A 102 11.27 -12.12 1.45
C LYS A 102 11.14 -13.62 1.18
N ALA A 103 10.56 -14.02 0.08
CA ALA A 103 10.30 -15.43 -0.21
C ALA A 103 11.38 -16.08 -1.08
N GLU A 104 12.59 -16.22 -0.56
CA GLU A 104 13.58 -17.14 -1.15
C GLU A 104 14.04 -18.29 -0.23
N GLU A 105 13.56 -18.42 1.05
CA GLU A 105 13.95 -19.54 1.92
C GLU A 105 12.80 -20.07 2.80
N THR A 106 12.47 -21.32 2.61
CA THR A 106 11.17 -21.96 2.75
C THR A 106 10.72 -22.44 4.14
N SER A 107 11.52 -22.47 5.18
CA SER A 107 11.08 -22.86 6.54
C SER A 107 11.33 -21.77 7.58
N SER A 108 12.34 -20.97 7.40
CA SER A 108 12.71 -19.86 8.26
C SER A 108 11.66 -18.72 8.25
N SER A 109 11.03 -18.46 7.11
CA SER A 109 10.03 -17.39 6.96
C SER A 109 8.71 -17.67 7.68
N ILE A 110 8.29 -18.94 7.75
CA ILE A 110 7.06 -19.36 8.44
C ILE A 110 7.25 -19.30 9.97
N GLU A 111 8.39 -19.73 10.48
CA GLU A 111 8.73 -19.60 11.90
C GLU A 111 8.75 -18.13 12.33
N VAL A 112 9.38 -17.27 11.52
CA VAL A 112 9.46 -15.82 11.79
C VAL A 112 8.06 -15.20 11.85
N TYR A 113 7.18 -15.57 10.91
CA TYR A 113 5.78 -15.12 10.93
C TYR A 113 5.06 -15.49 12.23
N TRP A 114 5.14 -16.76 12.67
CA TRP A 114 4.49 -17.19 13.90
C TRP A 114 5.08 -16.50 15.13
N CYS A 115 6.39 -16.23 15.12
CA CYS A 115 7.05 -15.50 16.20
C CYS A 115 6.62 -14.01 16.23
N GLU A 116 6.49 -13.36 15.09
CA GLU A 116 6.05 -11.96 14.99
C GLU A 116 4.58 -11.83 15.37
N ARG A 117 3.73 -12.72 14.89
CA ARG A 117 2.34 -12.73 15.28
C ARG A 117 2.14 -13.02 16.78
N GLY A 118 2.97 -13.88 17.36
CA GLY A 118 3.01 -14.10 18.81
C GLY A 118 3.44 -12.84 19.57
N LEU A 119 4.38 -12.08 19.04
CA LEU A 119 4.83 -10.81 19.62
C LEU A 119 3.73 -9.77 19.58
N ASP A 120 3.08 -9.57 18.42
CA ASP A 120 1.95 -8.67 18.25
C ASP A 120 0.83 -8.94 19.27
N LEU A 121 0.46 -10.20 19.43
CA LEU A 121 -0.57 -10.61 20.40
C LEU A 121 -0.13 -10.43 21.85
N SER A 122 1.16 -10.63 22.14
CA SER A 122 1.73 -10.32 23.46
C SER A 122 1.67 -8.84 23.77
N ASP A 123 1.94 -7.99 22.80
CA ASP A 123 1.90 -6.53 22.96
C ASP A 123 0.45 -6.03 23.06
N LEU A 124 -0.50 -6.72 22.45
CA LEU A 124 -1.94 -6.52 22.63
C LEU A 124 -2.50 -7.06 23.96
N GLY A 125 -1.66 -7.64 24.82
CA GLY A 125 -2.09 -8.26 26.08
C GLY A 125 -2.83 -9.58 25.94
N GLN A 126 -2.93 -10.14 24.72
CA GLN A 126 -3.55 -11.43 24.44
C GLN A 126 -2.57 -12.59 24.68
N PHE A 127 -2.12 -12.73 25.90
CA PHE A 127 -1.02 -13.60 26.28
C PHE A 127 -1.26 -15.08 25.97
N GLU A 128 -2.45 -15.60 26.24
CA GLU A 128 -2.77 -16.99 25.94
C GLU A 128 -2.76 -17.29 24.42
N ASN A 129 -3.22 -16.33 23.62
CA ASN A 129 -3.14 -16.47 22.18
C ASN A 129 -1.69 -16.36 21.68
N ALA A 130 -0.90 -15.43 22.21
CA ALA A 130 0.54 -15.33 21.91
C ALA A 130 1.28 -16.66 22.18
N LEU A 131 0.98 -17.32 23.30
CA LEU A 131 1.57 -18.62 23.64
C LEU A 131 1.25 -19.71 22.61
N LYS A 132 0.03 -19.73 22.06
CA LYS A 132 -0.35 -20.67 20.98
C LYS A 132 0.50 -20.45 19.72
N TYR A 133 0.75 -19.18 19.37
CA TYR A 133 1.55 -18.84 18.21
C TYR A 133 3.03 -19.19 18.38
N TYR A 134 3.61 -18.92 19.56
CA TYR A 134 4.98 -19.37 19.85
C TYR A 134 5.11 -20.90 19.89
N LYS A 135 4.07 -21.60 20.35
CA LYS A 135 4.05 -23.06 20.30
C LYS A 135 4.12 -23.54 18.84
N ARG A 136 3.34 -22.94 17.93
CA ARG A 136 3.39 -23.25 16.50
C ARG A 136 4.76 -22.94 15.87
N ALA A 137 5.37 -21.80 16.24
CA ALA A 137 6.73 -21.49 15.80
C ALA A 137 7.73 -22.58 16.21
N LEU A 138 7.60 -23.12 17.44
CA LEU A 138 8.45 -24.18 17.97
C LEU A 138 8.14 -25.57 17.39
N GLU A 139 6.93 -25.81 16.92
CA GLU A 139 6.56 -27.01 16.17
C GLU A 139 7.26 -27.04 14.80
N ILE A 140 7.45 -25.87 14.18
CA ILE A 140 8.16 -25.72 12.91
C ILE A 140 9.67 -25.76 13.11
N ASN A 141 10.16 -24.97 14.07
CA ASN A 141 11.58 -24.92 14.41
C ASN A 141 11.80 -25.18 15.92
N PRO A 142 12.00 -26.44 16.34
CA PRO A 142 12.23 -26.79 17.73
C PRO A 142 13.50 -26.18 18.36
N ARG A 143 14.33 -25.48 17.57
CA ARG A 143 15.52 -24.75 18.01
C ARG A 143 15.39 -23.24 17.79
N SER A 144 14.18 -22.71 17.69
CA SER A 144 13.98 -21.28 17.58
C SER A 144 14.31 -20.56 18.87
N LEU A 145 15.43 -19.87 18.86
CA LEU A 145 15.88 -19.01 19.97
C LEU A 145 14.89 -17.87 20.21
N LYS A 146 14.37 -17.23 19.13
CA LYS A 146 13.41 -16.12 19.17
C LYS A 146 12.10 -16.56 19.81
N ALA A 147 11.58 -17.73 19.42
CA ALA A 147 10.32 -18.27 19.94
C ALA A 147 10.42 -18.63 21.44
N PHE A 148 11.48 -19.32 21.87
CA PHE A 148 11.68 -19.62 23.29
C PHE A 148 11.80 -18.35 24.14
N LYS A 149 12.66 -17.41 23.74
CA LYS A 149 12.84 -16.14 24.47
C LYS A 149 11.52 -15.37 24.60
N ASN A 150 10.80 -15.19 23.51
CA ASN A 150 9.56 -14.40 23.51
C ASN A 150 8.44 -15.12 24.27
N ARG A 151 8.31 -16.45 24.16
CA ARG A 151 7.36 -17.23 24.93
C ARG A 151 7.64 -17.12 26.43
N ALA A 152 8.92 -17.21 26.83
CA ALA A 152 9.33 -17.01 28.21
C ALA A 152 8.97 -15.62 28.74
N ASN A 153 9.16 -14.57 27.92
CA ASN A 153 8.76 -13.20 28.28
C ASN A 153 7.24 -13.13 28.57
N VAL A 154 6.42 -13.75 27.71
CA VAL A 154 4.95 -13.79 27.90
C VAL A 154 4.59 -14.60 29.15
N LEU A 155 5.21 -15.76 29.37
CA LEU A 155 5.00 -16.55 30.58
C LEU A 155 5.33 -15.76 31.85
N CYS A 156 6.39 -14.94 31.83
CA CYS A 156 6.69 -14.04 32.93
C CYS A 156 5.59 -12.97 33.15
N ARG A 157 5.01 -12.43 32.09
CA ARG A 157 3.93 -11.42 32.18
C ARG A 157 2.65 -11.98 32.83
N ILE A 158 2.34 -13.28 32.59
CA ILE A 158 1.17 -13.94 33.16
C ILE A 158 1.45 -14.67 34.50
N GLY A 159 2.68 -14.57 35.01
CA GLY A 159 3.05 -15.14 36.29
C GLY A 159 3.44 -16.63 36.30
N ARG A 160 3.56 -17.26 35.12
CA ARG A 160 3.98 -18.67 34.97
C ARG A 160 5.51 -18.76 34.94
N TYR A 161 6.14 -18.44 36.08
CA TYR A 161 7.58 -18.21 36.15
C TYR A 161 8.43 -19.50 35.97
N GLU A 162 7.97 -20.65 36.45
CA GLU A 162 8.67 -21.94 36.29
C GLU A 162 8.81 -22.32 34.83
N GLU A 163 7.72 -22.17 34.05
CA GLU A 163 7.73 -22.46 32.62
C GLU A 163 8.57 -21.44 31.85
N ALA A 164 8.58 -20.21 32.29
CA ALA A 164 9.45 -19.17 31.72
C ALA A 164 10.94 -19.51 31.91
N ILE A 165 11.31 -20.02 33.09
CA ILE A 165 12.69 -20.42 33.40
C ILE A 165 13.11 -21.59 32.50
N ASP A 166 12.23 -22.56 32.26
CA ASP A 166 12.50 -23.70 31.36
C ASP A 166 12.73 -23.20 29.91
N ASP A 167 11.90 -22.30 29.43
CA ASP A 167 12.04 -21.73 28.08
C ASP A 167 13.29 -20.86 27.92
N TYR A 168 13.62 -20.02 28.90
CA TYR A 168 14.90 -19.31 28.90
C TYR A 168 16.09 -20.30 28.94
N GLY A 169 15.97 -21.39 29.69
CA GLY A 169 16.97 -22.44 29.73
C GLY A 169 17.20 -23.10 28.38
N LYS A 170 16.12 -23.36 27.63
CA LYS A 170 16.20 -23.86 26.24
C LYS A 170 16.81 -22.85 25.29
N ALA A 171 16.43 -21.58 25.39
CA ALA A 171 17.06 -20.49 24.61
C ALA A 171 18.55 -20.37 24.88
N LEU A 172 18.97 -20.45 26.15
CA LEU A 172 20.36 -20.40 26.57
C LEU A 172 21.16 -21.66 26.19
N GLY A 173 20.48 -22.81 26.09
CA GLY A 173 21.06 -24.02 25.51
C GLY A 173 21.42 -23.91 24.05
N ILE A 174 20.70 -23.05 23.32
CA ILE A 174 20.98 -22.75 21.91
C ILE A 174 22.04 -21.66 21.78
N ASN A 175 21.91 -20.58 22.54
CA ASN A 175 22.88 -19.48 22.57
C ASN A 175 23.17 -19.04 24.02
N PRO A 176 24.25 -19.54 24.63
CA PRO A 176 24.67 -19.16 25.99
C PRO A 176 25.06 -17.70 26.17
N GLN A 177 25.30 -16.97 25.07
CA GLN A 177 25.69 -15.55 25.08
C GLN A 177 24.49 -14.60 25.07
N LEU A 178 23.26 -15.11 25.18
CA LEU A 178 22.05 -14.31 25.13
C LEU A 178 21.78 -13.63 26.48
N ILE A 179 22.24 -12.40 26.63
CA ILE A 179 22.17 -11.61 27.88
C ILE A 179 20.73 -11.46 28.36
N ASP A 180 19.81 -11.10 27.45
CA ASP A 180 18.40 -10.89 27.80
C ASP A 180 17.75 -12.14 28.42
N ALA A 181 18.11 -13.33 27.95
CA ALA A 181 17.59 -14.57 28.50
C ALA A 181 18.13 -14.85 29.90
N TRP A 182 19.42 -14.56 30.18
CA TRP A 182 19.96 -14.66 31.51
C TRP A 182 19.28 -13.69 32.49
N VAL A 183 19.06 -12.45 32.06
CA VAL A 183 18.35 -11.43 32.88
C VAL A 183 16.89 -11.80 33.07
N GLY A 184 16.19 -12.23 32.02
CA GLY A 184 14.81 -12.70 32.09
C GLY A 184 14.64 -13.89 33.03
N MET A 185 15.54 -14.86 32.95
CA MET A 185 15.60 -16.02 33.86
C MET A 185 15.81 -15.55 35.31
N GLY A 186 16.76 -14.63 35.55
CA GLY A 186 17.03 -14.07 36.88
C GLY A 186 15.81 -13.33 37.45
N ASN A 187 15.11 -12.57 36.60
CA ASN A 187 13.86 -11.88 37.00
C ASN A 187 12.76 -12.90 37.39
N ALA A 188 12.55 -13.96 36.62
CA ALA A 188 11.60 -14.99 36.91
C ALA A 188 11.94 -15.73 38.23
N MET A 189 13.21 -16.09 38.43
CA MET A 189 13.69 -16.70 39.67
C MET A 189 13.49 -15.76 40.88
N SER A 190 13.73 -14.47 40.71
CA SER A 190 13.51 -13.48 41.78
C SER A 190 12.03 -13.39 42.15
N LYS A 191 11.10 -13.51 41.20
CA LYS A 191 9.66 -13.50 41.46
C LYS A 191 9.19 -14.72 42.22
N LEU A 192 9.88 -15.86 42.06
CA LEU A 192 9.66 -17.11 42.83
C LEU A 192 10.36 -17.13 44.19
N GLY A 193 11.03 -16.05 44.58
CA GLY A 193 11.82 -16.01 45.83
C GLY A 193 13.16 -16.76 45.78
N ARG A 194 13.53 -17.32 44.62
CA ARG A 194 14.79 -18.08 44.42
C ARG A 194 15.96 -17.11 44.18
N TYR A 195 16.22 -16.24 45.17
CA TYR A 195 17.14 -15.12 45.01
C TYR A 195 18.60 -15.52 44.79
N LYS A 196 19.06 -16.68 45.35
CA LYS A 196 20.42 -17.17 45.11
C LYS A 196 20.63 -17.57 43.65
N ASP A 197 19.64 -18.25 43.08
CA ASP A 197 19.67 -18.67 41.68
C ASP A 197 19.58 -17.46 40.74
N ALA A 198 18.73 -16.48 41.11
CA ALA A 198 18.59 -15.22 40.35
C ALA A 198 19.93 -14.47 40.30
N ILE A 199 20.66 -14.38 41.41
CA ILE A 199 21.98 -13.73 41.46
C ILE A 199 22.95 -14.45 40.50
N SER A 200 22.98 -15.77 40.52
CA SER A 200 23.81 -16.55 39.60
C SER A 200 23.49 -16.29 38.14
N ALA A 201 22.20 -16.16 37.79
CA ALA A 201 21.79 -15.83 36.44
C ALA A 201 22.23 -14.41 36.02
N TYR A 202 22.05 -13.40 36.88
CA TYR A 202 22.53 -12.04 36.62
C TYR A 202 24.06 -11.98 36.51
N GLU A 203 24.81 -12.74 37.31
CA GLU A 203 26.26 -12.82 37.21
C GLU A 203 26.75 -13.41 35.91
N LYS A 204 26.02 -14.40 35.36
CA LYS A 204 26.28 -14.91 34.01
C LYS A 204 26.02 -13.85 32.92
N ALA A 205 24.95 -13.07 33.05
CA ALA A 205 24.69 -11.94 32.16
C ALA A 205 25.80 -10.89 32.22
N LEU A 206 26.28 -10.57 33.44
CA LEU A 206 27.35 -9.61 33.67
C LEU A 206 28.74 -10.10 33.23
N LYS A 207 28.97 -11.41 33.19
CA LYS A 207 30.19 -11.98 32.59
C LYS A 207 30.23 -11.77 31.08
N ILE A 208 29.06 -11.73 30.42
CA ILE A 208 28.95 -11.50 28.99
C ILE A 208 29.09 -9.98 28.69
N ASN A 209 28.35 -9.15 29.43
CA ASN A 209 28.42 -7.70 29.31
C ASN A 209 28.36 -7.02 30.70
N ILE A 210 29.46 -6.57 31.18
CA ILE A 210 29.59 -5.92 32.48
C ILE A 210 28.87 -4.57 32.56
N SER A 211 28.56 -3.95 31.42
CA SER A 211 27.85 -2.67 31.32
C SER A 211 26.32 -2.84 31.19
N PHE A 212 25.77 -4.04 31.41
CA PHE A 212 24.35 -4.29 31.30
C PHE A 212 23.63 -3.88 32.60
N ILE A 213 22.99 -2.71 32.57
CA ILE A 213 22.41 -2.03 33.73
C ILE A 213 21.34 -2.90 34.43
N ASP A 214 20.45 -3.54 33.65
CA ASP A 214 19.35 -4.32 34.22
C ASP A 214 19.83 -5.54 35.02
N ALA A 215 20.95 -6.13 34.63
CA ALA A 215 21.56 -7.21 35.37
C ALA A 215 22.13 -6.72 36.73
N TRP A 216 22.78 -5.55 36.79
CA TRP A 216 23.21 -4.92 38.03
C TRP A 216 22.04 -4.56 38.93
N MET A 217 20.98 -3.99 38.34
CA MET A 217 19.74 -3.64 39.05
C MET A 217 19.04 -4.88 39.65
N GLY A 218 18.89 -5.94 38.82
CA GLY A 218 18.30 -7.20 39.24
C GLY A 218 19.10 -7.87 40.37
N ARG A 219 20.43 -7.93 40.20
CA ARG A 219 21.34 -8.46 41.21
C ARG A 219 21.27 -7.69 42.53
N GLY A 220 21.24 -6.35 42.47
CA GLY A 220 21.10 -5.52 43.66
C GLY A 220 19.78 -5.75 44.41
N LYS A 221 18.67 -5.85 43.69
CA LYS A 221 17.36 -6.18 44.29
C LYS A 221 17.34 -7.57 44.93
N ALA A 222 17.88 -8.59 44.25
CA ALA A 222 17.92 -9.95 44.77
C ALA A 222 18.81 -10.06 46.04
N LEU A 223 19.95 -9.37 46.05
CA LEU A 223 20.83 -9.27 47.23
C LEU A 223 20.15 -8.55 48.40
N GLY A 224 19.39 -7.48 48.12
CA GLY A 224 18.61 -6.77 49.12
C GLY A 224 17.55 -7.68 49.80
N ASN A 225 16.89 -8.50 49.02
CA ASN A 225 15.93 -9.49 49.50
C ASN A 225 16.58 -10.61 50.34
N LEU A 226 17.86 -10.91 50.13
CA LEU A 226 18.64 -11.82 50.93
C LEU A 226 19.30 -11.15 52.15
N ALA A 227 18.96 -9.90 52.46
CA ALA A 227 19.56 -9.07 53.51
C ALA A 227 21.10 -8.86 53.33
N ARG A 228 21.66 -9.09 52.14
CA ARG A 228 23.08 -8.82 51.79
C ARG A 228 23.26 -7.37 51.34
N TYR A 229 22.93 -6.44 52.24
CA TYR A 229 22.76 -5.03 51.89
C TYR A 229 24.02 -4.34 51.37
N GLN A 230 25.22 -4.69 51.88
CA GLN A 230 26.50 -4.12 51.41
C GLN A 230 26.74 -4.48 49.93
N GLU A 231 26.50 -5.72 49.59
CA GLU A 231 26.68 -6.19 48.20
C GLU A 231 25.55 -5.68 47.28
N ALA A 232 24.35 -5.46 47.82
CA ALA A 232 23.27 -4.81 47.12
C ALA A 232 23.64 -3.36 46.75
N ALA A 233 24.16 -2.59 47.75
CA ALA A 233 24.64 -1.22 47.53
C ALA A 233 25.75 -1.18 46.48
N ALA A 234 26.75 -2.08 46.56
CA ALA A 234 27.81 -2.18 45.55
C ALA A 234 27.27 -2.50 44.13
N SER A 235 26.22 -3.31 44.01
CA SER A 235 25.58 -3.60 42.72
C SER A 235 24.87 -2.36 42.13
N PHE A 236 24.18 -1.60 42.98
CA PHE A 236 23.58 -0.31 42.55
C PHE A 236 24.66 0.73 42.21
N ASP A 237 25.81 0.74 42.90
CA ASP A 237 26.92 1.61 42.53
C ASP A 237 27.49 1.31 41.16
N ARG A 238 27.59 0.03 40.79
CA ARG A 238 27.98 -0.37 39.42
C ARG A 238 26.99 0.12 38.39
N ALA A 239 25.69 0.01 38.67
CA ALA A 239 24.64 0.56 37.78
C ALA A 239 24.74 2.09 37.67
N LEU A 240 25.02 2.79 38.77
CA LEU A 240 25.23 4.24 38.82
C LEU A 240 26.54 4.68 38.15
N GLY A 241 27.57 3.85 38.17
CA GLY A 241 28.79 4.09 37.41
C GLY A 241 28.57 4.10 35.90
N ILE A 242 27.57 3.36 35.42
CA ILE A 242 27.17 3.33 34.00
C ILE A 242 26.22 4.47 33.69
N ASN A 243 25.21 4.67 34.53
CA ASN A 243 24.25 5.78 34.42
C ASN A 243 24.03 6.47 35.76
N PRO A 244 24.75 7.60 36.02
CA PRO A 244 24.70 8.31 37.31
C PRO A 244 23.36 8.92 37.69
N SER A 245 22.43 9.06 36.74
CA SER A 245 21.10 9.63 36.95
C SER A 245 20.00 8.59 37.12
N LEU A 246 20.33 7.30 37.17
CA LEU A 246 19.38 6.20 37.23
C LEU A 246 18.65 6.20 38.59
N LYS A 247 17.44 6.78 38.63
CA LYS A 247 16.63 6.95 39.85
C LYS A 247 16.40 5.64 40.60
N GLY A 248 16.15 4.53 39.85
CA GLY A 248 15.95 3.22 40.46
C GLY A 248 17.16 2.66 41.19
N ALA A 249 18.39 2.95 40.69
CA ALA A 249 19.62 2.55 41.36
C ALA A 249 19.92 3.42 42.59
N LEU A 250 19.71 4.73 42.50
CA LEU A 250 19.83 5.64 43.63
C LEU A 250 18.89 5.26 44.80
N TYR A 251 17.63 4.98 44.45
CA TYR A 251 16.64 4.55 45.46
C TYR A 251 16.97 3.17 46.05
N GLY A 252 17.37 2.20 45.20
CA GLY A 252 17.82 0.89 45.65
C GLY A 252 19.03 0.96 46.57
N LYS A 253 20.03 1.80 46.24
CA LYS A 253 21.23 2.04 47.08
C LYS A 253 20.81 2.74 48.39
N TYR A 254 19.94 3.73 48.33
CA TYR A 254 19.39 4.41 49.53
C TYR A 254 18.77 3.41 50.50
N LEU A 255 17.89 2.52 50.04
CA LEU A 255 17.26 1.50 50.88
C LEU A 255 18.29 0.51 51.49
N ALA A 256 19.28 0.10 50.72
CA ALA A 256 20.34 -0.78 51.18
C ALA A 256 21.19 -0.12 52.29
N LEU A 257 21.59 1.15 52.12
CA LEU A 257 22.37 1.92 53.07
C LEU A 257 21.57 2.22 54.35
N GLN A 258 20.26 2.48 54.25
CA GLN A 258 19.40 2.65 55.39
C GLN A 258 19.39 1.41 56.29
N LYS A 259 19.45 0.20 55.72
CA LYS A 259 19.52 -1.04 56.48
C LYS A 259 20.90 -1.29 57.12
N ILE A 260 21.96 -0.78 56.52
CA ILE A 260 23.33 -0.87 57.03
C ILE A 260 23.59 0.19 58.12
N LYS A 261 22.75 1.24 58.23
CA LYS A 261 22.88 2.41 59.11
C LYS A 261 24.13 3.25 58.78
N ASP A 262 24.56 3.30 57.54
CA ASP A 262 25.64 4.14 57.07
C ASP A 262 25.14 5.57 56.84
N GLY A 263 25.27 6.39 57.88
CA GLY A 263 24.68 7.75 57.90
C GLY A 263 25.37 8.74 56.95
N GLU A 264 26.67 8.60 56.71
CA GLU A 264 27.43 9.54 55.87
C GLU A 264 27.12 9.38 54.40
N GLU A 265 27.09 8.15 53.92
CA GLU A 265 26.77 7.87 52.53
C GLU A 265 25.28 8.03 52.18
N LEU A 266 24.42 7.82 53.18
CA LEU A 266 23.00 8.08 53.14
C LEU A 266 22.67 9.56 52.91
N LEU A 267 23.44 10.45 53.60
CA LEU A 267 23.31 11.88 53.42
C LEU A 267 23.76 12.34 52.02
N LYS A 268 24.87 11.76 51.48
CA LYS A 268 25.34 12.06 50.13
C LYS A 268 24.31 11.66 49.05
N ILE A 269 23.71 10.50 49.17
CA ILE A 269 22.69 10.01 48.21
C ILE A 269 21.37 10.79 48.37
N ASN A 270 20.95 11.07 49.58
CA ASN A 270 19.76 11.90 49.82
C ASN A 270 19.92 13.30 49.22
N ASN A 271 21.09 13.92 49.38
CA ASN A 271 21.40 15.19 48.73
C ASN A 271 21.45 15.09 47.21
N LYS A 272 21.92 13.97 46.63
CA LYS A 272 21.91 13.72 45.19
C LYS A 272 20.48 13.50 44.64
N LEU A 273 19.63 12.81 45.40
CA LEU A 273 18.18 12.67 45.12
C LEU A 273 17.44 14.00 45.21
N ILE A 274 17.78 14.82 46.23
CA ILE A 274 17.22 16.17 46.39
C ILE A 274 17.70 17.10 45.29
N ASN A 275 18.97 17.01 44.86
CA ASN A 275 19.49 17.82 43.76
C ASN A 275 18.91 17.42 42.40
N ILE A 276 18.65 16.15 42.18
CA ILE A 276 17.90 15.67 40.99
C ILE A 276 16.45 16.15 41.06
N LYS A 277 15.84 16.21 42.27
CA LYS A 277 14.54 16.86 42.46
C LYS A 277 14.61 18.38 42.30
N LYS A 278 15.68 19.04 42.77
CA LYS A 278 15.86 20.50 42.64
C LYS A 278 16.25 20.96 41.23
N ALA A 279 17.01 20.17 40.49
CA ALA A 279 17.30 20.45 39.08
C ALA A 279 16.05 20.37 38.18
N MET A 280 14.93 19.87 38.71
CA MET A 280 13.60 19.85 38.07
C MET A 280 12.70 21.01 38.56
N ILE A 281 13.18 21.91 39.39
CA ILE A 281 12.43 23.07 39.92
C ILE A 281 13.16 24.34 39.50
N LEU A 282 12.49 25.22 38.79
CA LEU A 282 12.90 26.52 38.25
C LEU A 282 13.55 27.47 39.29
N PRO A 283 14.27 28.52 38.82
CA PRO A 283 15.07 29.42 39.66
C PRO A 283 14.22 30.20 40.66
N PRO A 284 14.83 30.73 41.74
CA PRO A 284 14.11 31.25 42.88
C PRO A 284 13.39 32.57 42.56
N ILE A 285 12.10 32.61 42.80
CA ILE A 285 11.35 33.88 42.93
C ILE A 285 11.74 34.50 44.26
N SER A 286 12.21 35.74 44.16
CA SER A 286 12.62 36.58 45.29
C SER A 286 11.58 36.67 46.40
N ALA A 287 12.05 36.44 47.61
CA ALA A 287 11.28 36.61 48.83
C ALA A 287 10.96 38.09 49.07
N SER A 288 9.67 38.40 49.09
CA SER A 288 9.17 39.50 49.96
C SER A 288 7.66 39.31 50.17
N CYS A 289 7.31 38.72 51.30
CA CYS A 289 6.13 39.07 52.10
C CYS A 289 6.10 38.21 53.37
N THR A 290 6.65 38.77 54.45
CA THR A 290 6.45 38.30 55.80
C THR A 290 5.13 38.86 56.31
N SER A 291 4.19 38.06 56.76
CA SER A 291 3.35 38.30 57.91
C SER A 291 2.69 36.99 58.37
N GLU A 292 2.96 36.65 59.61
CA GLU A 292 2.37 35.53 60.35
C GLU A 292 0.90 35.84 60.72
N ASN A 293 0.14 34.73 60.82
CA ASN A 293 -1.19 34.63 61.43
C ASN A 293 -2.42 35.09 60.64
N ALA A 294 -2.90 34.20 59.73
CA ALA A 294 -4.32 34.05 59.46
C ALA A 294 -4.59 32.56 59.20
N LEU A 295 -5.64 32.04 59.80
CA LEU A 295 -6.18 30.68 59.60
C LEU A 295 -6.16 30.29 58.12
N VAL A 296 -5.31 29.30 57.76
CA VAL A 296 -5.13 28.81 56.40
C VAL A 296 -6.38 28.03 56.01
N PRO A 297 -7.18 28.51 55.02
CA PRO A 297 -8.13 27.64 54.34
C PRO A 297 -7.31 26.59 53.60
N VAL A 298 -7.80 25.35 53.62
CA VAL A 298 -7.10 24.17 53.08
C VAL A 298 -6.63 24.44 51.66
N LYS A 299 -5.34 24.25 51.41
CA LYS A 299 -4.65 24.52 50.15
C LYS A 299 -5.36 23.86 48.94
N ASP A 300 -6.09 22.79 49.19
CA ASP A 300 -6.86 22.02 48.19
C ASP A 300 -8.11 22.77 47.70
N ASP A 301 -8.73 23.64 48.48
CA ASP A 301 -9.91 24.43 48.06
C ASP A 301 -9.56 25.48 47.01
N TYR A 302 -8.39 26.11 47.08
CA TYR A 302 -7.94 27.07 46.07
C TYR A 302 -7.53 26.39 44.74
N VAL A 303 -6.94 25.22 44.82
CA VAL A 303 -6.61 24.41 43.61
C VAL A 303 -7.90 24.02 42.89
N SER A 304 -8.88 23.48 43.62
CA SER A 304 -10.20 23.12 43.09
C SER A 304 -10.92 24.33 42.48
N TYR A 305 -10.84 25.49 43.12
CA TYR A 305 -11.42 26.73 42.59
C TYR A 305 -10.80 27.12 41.24
N PHE A 306 -9.46 27.17 41.14
CA PHE A 306 -8.80 27.56 39.89
C PHE A 306 -8.98 26.52 38.80
N LEU A 307 -9.00 25.23 39.11
CA LEU A 307 -9.32 24.17 38.12
C LEU A 307 -10.75 24.33 37.58
N THR A 308 -11.73 24.53 38.49
CA THR A 308 -13.14 24.73 38.08
C THR A 308 -13.32 26.00 37.24
N ALA A 309 -12.69 27.11 37.66
CA ALA A 309 -12.71 28.36 36.89
C ALA A 309 -12.06 28.19 35.53
N GLY A 310 -10.91 27.47 35.43
CA GLY A 310 -10.21 27.16 34.19
C GLY A 310 -11.08 26.34 33.26
N VAL A 311 -11.75 25.28 33.75
CA VAL A 311 -12.69 24.46 32.98
C VAL A 311 -13.84 25.28 32.40
N ASN A 312 -14.40 26.23 33.22
CA ASN A 312 -15.45 27.10 32.72
C ASN A 312 -14.98 28.05 31.62
N PHE A 313 -13.79 28.63 31.75
CA PHE A 313 -13.20 29.46 30.70
C PHE A 313 -12.88 28.63 29.46
N TYR A 314 -12.34 27.41 29.60
CA TYR A 314 -12.03 26.51 28.51
C TYR A 314 -13.29 26.11 27.71
N LYS A 315 -14.38 25.77 28.40
CA LYS A 315 -15.69 25.45 27.77
C LYS A 315 -16.28 26.61 26.98
N ASN A 316 -16.00 27.85 27.40
CA ASN A 316 -16.42 29.08 26.71
C ASN A 316 -15.37 29.57 25.69
N GLU A 317 -14.40 28.74 25.33
CA GLU A 317 -13.33 29.01 24.37
C GLU A 317 -12.40 30.19 24.72
N HIS A 318 -12.41 30.60 26.01
CA HIS A 318 -11.51 31.62 26.54
C HIS A 318 -10.19 30.98 27.01
N PHE A 319 -9.44 30.42 26.08
CA PHE A 319 -8.26 29.56 26.35
C PHE A 319 -7.14 30.30 27.11
N GLU A 320 -6.93 31.58 26.84
CA GLU A 320 -5.94 32.40 27.56
C GLU A 320 -6.30 32.56 29.06
N ALA A 321 -7.57 32.84 29.36
CA ALA A 321 -8.04 32.96 30.73
C ALA A 321 -7.99 31.59 31.43
N ALA A 322 -8.33 30.52 30.73
CA ALA A 322 -8.20 29.16 31.23
C ALA A 322 -6.74 28.82 31.58
N ALA A 323 -5.79 29.10 30.69
CA ALA A 323 -4.36 28.85 30.90
C ALA A 323 -3.84 29.60 32.14
N LYS A 324 -4.24 30.87 32.35
CA LYS A 324 -3.88 31.66 33.55
C LYS A 324 -4.45 31.07 34.82
N CYS A 325 -5.67 30.53 34.80
CA CYS A 325 -6.26 29.83 35.93
C CYS A 325 -5.49 28.56 36.26
N TYR A 326 -5.21 27.73 35.26
CA TYR A 326 -4.46 26.51 35.45
C TYR A 326 -3.01 26.77 35.89
N GLU A 327 -2.37 27.84 35.40
CA GLU A 327 -1.05 28.27 35.87
C GLU A 327 -1.06 28.57 37.36
N LYS A 328 -2.09 29.28 37.86
CA LYS A 328 -2.23 29.51 39.29
C LYS A 328 -2.43 28.19 40.06
N ALA A 329 -3.20 27.25 39.52
CA ALA A 329 -3.37 25.93 40.12
C ALA A 329 -2.04 25.17 40.21
N THR A 330 -1.18 25.24 39.13
CA THR A 330 0.15 24.59 39.14
C THR A 330 1.13 25.24 40.11
N VAL A 331 1.01 26.56 40.36
CA VAL A 331 1.81 27.27 41.39
C VAL A 331 1.40 26.86 42.78
N ILE A 332 0.10 26.76 43.07
CA ILE A 332 -0.42 26.38 44.40
C ILE A 332 -0.13 24.90 44.69
N SER A 333 -0.33 24.01 43.70
CA SER A 333 -0.08 22.59 43.84
C SER A 333 0.79 22.07 42.68
N PRO A 334 2.11 22.23 42.78
CA PRO A 334 3.02 21.79 41.71
C PRO A 334 3.05 20.27 41.50
N THR A 335 2.49 19.51 42.41
CA THR A 335 2.41 18.04 42.37
C THR A 335 1.08 17.51 41.86
N ASN A 336 0.18 18.39 41.42
CA ASN A 336 -1.09 17.99 40.84
C ASN A 336 -0.93 17.77 39.30
N PRO A 337 -1.00 16.53 38.81
CA PRO A 337 -0.79 16.25 37.38
C PRO A 337 -1.91 16.82 36.52
N GLU A 338 -3.15 16.87 37.03
CA GLU A 338 -4.31 17.38 36.32
C GLU A 338 -4.19 18.88 36.02
N ALA A 339 -3.66 19.66 36.96
CA ALA A 339 -3.44 21.09 36.75
C ALA A 339 -2.45 21.37 35.63
N TRP A 340 -1.40 20.59 35.53
CA TRP A 340 -0.41 20.67 34.42
C TRP A 340 -0.99 20.18 33.11
N PHE A 341 -1.77 19.10 33.12
CA PHE A 341 -2.42 18.55 31.93
C PHE A 341 -3.42 19.58 31.36
N GLU A 342 -4.31 20.13 32.16
CA GLU A 342 -5.30 21.10 31.72
C GLU A 342 -4.66 22.41 31.23
N ARG A 343 -3.55 22.85 31.87
CA ARG A 343 -2.75 23.97 31.37
C ARG A 343 -2.20 23.67 29.96
N GLY A 344 -1.68 22.46 29.77
CA GLY A 344 -1.19 22.01 28.44
C GLY A 344 -2.28 22.03 27.37
N LEU A 345 -3.50 21.58 27.71
CA LEU A 345 -4.64 21.62 26.78
C LEU A 345 -5.02 23.07 26.41
N ALA A 346 -5.06 23.98 27.37
CA ALA A 346 -5.39 25.38 27.11
C ALA A 346 -4.32 26.06 26.21
N LEU A 347 -3.04 25.79 26.46
CA LEU A 347 -1.92 26.29 25.64
C LEU A 347 -1.93 25.69 24.23
N PHE A 348 -2.22 24.40 24.10
CA PHE A 348 -2.36 23.74 22.81
C PHE A 348 -3.44 24.39 21.94
N LYS A 349 -4.59 24.71 22.52
CA LYS A 349 -5.70 25.39 21.81
C LYS A 349 -5.35 26.81 21.38
N GLN A 350 -4.43 27.47 22.06
CA GLN A 350 -3.90 28.78 21.67
C GLN A 350 -2.79 28.69 20.61
N GLY A 351 -2.30 27.49 20.29
CA GLY A 351 -1.20 27.29 19.34
C GLY A 351 0.20 27.39 19.98
N PHE A 352 0.31 27.54 21.30
CA PHE A 352 1.58 27.53 22.03
C PHE A 352 2.05 26.11 22.30
N TYR A 353 2.53 25.44 21.23
CA TYR A 353 2.80 24.01 21.26
C TYR A 353 3.98 23.62 22.14
N GLU A 354 5.06 24.42 22.20
CA GLU A 354 6.24 24.12 23.05
C GLU A 354 5.92 24.25 24.54
N GLU A 355 5.16 25.27 24.92
CA GLU A 355 4.71 25.47 26.31
C GLU A 355 3.67 24.41 26.71
N ALA A 356 2.80 24.00 25.79
CA ALA A 356 1.89 22.89 26.00
C ALA A 356 2.66 21.59 26.22
N LEU A 357 3.68 21.31 25.41
CA LEU A 357 4.58 20.15 25.53
C LEU A 357 5.22 20.11 26.92
N SER A 358 5.83 21.23 27.36
CA SER A 358 6.42 21.36 28.71
C SER A 358 5.41 21.09 29.82
N SER A 359 4.16 21.52 29.63
CA SER A 359 3.08 21.28 30.61
C SER A 359 2.70 19.80 30.66
N PHE A 360 2.54 19.12 29.51
CA PHE A 360 2.28 17.69 29.49
C PHE A 360 3.44 16.88 30.08
N GLU A 361 4.68 17.28 29.83
CA GLU A 361 5.86 16.65 30.44
C GLU A 361 5.87 16.80 31.96
N SER A 362 5.46 17.98 32.45
CA SER A 362 5.33 18.21 33.88
C SER A 362 4.25 17.30 34.51
N ALA A 363 3.11 17.13 33.83
CA ALA A 363 2.08 16.19 34.24
C ALA A 363 2.61 14.76 34.30
N LEU A 364 3.30 14.32 33.27
CA LEU A 364 3.88 12.96 33.14
C LEU A 364 5.03 12.69 34.12
N ASN A 365 5.77 13.72 34.52
CA ASN A 365 6.79 13.59 35.55
C ASN A 365 6.19 13.34 36.94
N ILE A 366 4.95 13.79 37.17
CA ILE A 366 4.20 13.58 38.42
C ILE A 366 3.49 12.23 38.34
N ASP A 367 2.73 12.00 37.27
CA ASP A 367 2.03 10.75 37.01
C ASP A 367 2.42 10.20 35.63
N SER A 368 3.36 9.28 35.63
CA SER A 368 3.86 8.63 34.40
C SER A 368 2.83 7.70 33.72
N ARG A 369 1.67 7.45 34.38
CA ARG A 369 0.57 6.64 33.85
C ARG A 369 -0.59 7.47 33.31
N HIS A 370 -0.45 8.78 33.25
CA HIS A 370 -1.50 9.67 32.76
C HIS A 370 -1.65 9.55 31.24
N LEU A 371 -2.55 8.66 30.78
CA LEU A 371 -2.73 8.32 29.37
C LEU A 371 -3.10 9.53 28.50
N ASP A 372 -3.97 10.41 29.01
CA ASP A 372 -4.41 11.61 28.29
C ASP A 372 -3.25 12.60 28.09
N ALA A 373 -2.35 12.71 29.06
CA ALA A 373 -1.15 13.54 28.92
C ALA A 373 -0.17 12.96 27.87
N TRP A 374 0.02 11.65 27.84
CA TRP A 374 0.80 10.99 26.79
C TRP A 374 0.19 11.20 25.42
N ASN A 375 -1.14 11.04 25.29
CA ASN A 375 -1.85 11.21 24.02
C ASN A 375 -1.70 12.66 23.50
N ASN A 376 -1.96 13.66 24.35
CA ASN A 376 -1.87 15.05 23.94
C ASN A 376 -0.42 15.52 23.74
N LYS A 377 0.54 14.96 24.48
CA LYS A 377 1.97 15.12 24.19
C LYS A 377 2.30 14.62 22.79
N GLY A 378 1.82 13.42 22.41
CA GLY A 378 2.02 12.86 21.08
C GLY A 378 1.42 13.73 19.96
N VAL A 379 0.18 14.19 20.15
CA VAL A 379 -0.48 15.10 19.20
C VAL A 379 0.26 16.44 19.08
N THR A 380 0.77 16.96 20.20
CA THR A 380 1.53 18.21 20.21
C THR A 380 2.86 18.07 19.47
N LEU A 381 3.55 16.96 19.68
CA LEU A 381 4.80 16.64 18.98
C LEU A 381 4.59 16.45 17.46
N ASP A 382 3.47 15.87 17.05
CA ASP A 382 3.11 15.79 15.62
C ASP A 382 2.90 17.20 15.01
N LYS A 383 2.26 18.12 15.75
CA LYS A 383 2.12 19.53 15.31
C LYS A 383 3.46 20.26 15.20
N LEU A 384 4.43 19.90 16.03
CA LEU A 384 5.81 20.40 15.99
C LEU A 384 6.70 19.70 14.98
N GLY A 385 6.20 18.70 14.25
CA GLY A 385 6.99 17.92 13.29
C GLY A 385 7.95 16.91 13.92
N ARG A 386 7.84 16.64 15.24
CA ARG A 386 8.72 15.73 15.99
C ARG A 386 8.15 14.30 15.97
N TYR A 387 8.13 13.70 14.78
CA TYR A 387 7.49 12.41 14.49
C TYR A 387 7.90 11.27 15.43
N ASP A 388 9.21 11.03 15.58
CA ASP A 388 9.71 9.89 16.38
C ASP A 388 9.36 10.00 17.86
N GLU A 389 9.29 11.22 18.36
CA GLU A 389 8.91 11.47 19.75
C GLU A 389 7.40 11.32 19.95
N ALA A 390 6.59 11.76 18.98
CA ALA A 390 5.15 11.52 19.00
C ALA A 390 4.85 10.01 18.98
N MET A 391 5.58 9.24 18.17
CA MET A 391 5.44 7.78 18.10
C MET A 391 5.74 7.13 19.45
N ARG A 392 6.83 7.53 20.11
CA ARG A 392 7.17 7.04 21.46
C ARG A 392 6.10 7.33 22.50
N CYS A 393 5.37 8.43 22.34
CA CYS A 393 4.26 8.74 23.26
C CYS A 393 3.10 7.75 23.12
N TYR A 394 2.74 7.39 21.88
CA TYR A 394 1.71 6.38 21.64
C TYR A 394 2.16 4.99 22.07
N ASP A 395 3.44 4.64 21.88
CA ASP A 395 4.02 3.39 22.37
C ASP A 395 3.94 3.33 23.91
N ALA A 396 4.26 4.43 24.61
CA ALA A 396 4.13 4.50 26.07
C ALA A 396 2.68 4.29 26.55
N ILE A 397 1.67 4.79 25.82
CA ILE A 397 0.27 4.51 26.12
C ILE A 397 -0.01 3.01 25.98
N LEU A 398 0.44 2.41 24.87
CA LEU A 398 0.19 1.01 24.55
C LEU A 398 0.94 0.06 25.49
N ASP A 399 2.09 0.47 26.04
CA ASP A 399 2.80 -0.25 27.10
C ASP A 399 2.01 -0.28 28.42
N ILE A 400 1.31 0.82 28.72
CA ILE A 400 0.46 0.92 29.93
C ILE A 400 -0.88 0.23 29.69
N LYS A 401 -1.49 0.44 28.52
CA LYS A 401 -2.82 -0.02 28.16
C LYS A 401 -2.85 -0.47 26.69
N PRO A 402 -2.48 -1.73 26.40
CA PRO A 402 -2.38 -2.26 25.03
C PRO A 402 -3.67 -2.19 24.21
N TRP A 403 -4.82 -2.03 24.88
CA TRP A 403 -6.13 -1.92 24.25
C TRP A 403 -6.66 -0.48 24.18
N ASP A 404 -5.80 0.52 24.25
CA ASP A 404 -6.24 1.92 24.10
C ASP A 404 -6.47 2.25 22.62
N THR A 405 -7.75 2.37 22.24
CA THR A 405 -8.19 2.60 20.86
C THR A 405 -7.74 3.94 20.31
N ARG A 406 -7.62 4.98 21.16
CA ARG A 406 -7.15 6.31 20.73
C ARG A 406 -5.67 6.29 20.39
N ALA A 407 -4.87 5.56 21.16
CA ALA A 407 -3.45 5.41 20.87
C ALA A 407 -3.22 4.67 19.55
N TRP A 408 -3.93 3.58 19.30
CA TRP A 408 -3.88 2.87 18.02
C TRP A 408 -4.31 3.74 16.85
N GLN A 409 -5.41 4.49 17.01
CA GLN A 409 -5.91 5.41 15.98
C GLN A 409 -4.88 6.50 15.67
N ASN A 410 -4.36 7.20 16.67
CA ASN A 410 -3.41 8.29 16.46
C ASN A 410 -2.08 7.80 15.92
N LYS A 411 -1.59 6.65 16.38
CA LYS A 411 -0.41 5.98 15.85
C LYS A 411 -0.59 5.61 14.38
N GLY A 412 -1.75 5.06 14.01
CA GLY A 412 -2.09 4.72 12.63
C GLY A 412 -2.16 5.96 11.73
N LEU A 413 -2.82 7.02 12.18
CA LEU A 413 -2.90 8.29 11.45
C LEU A 413 -1.52 8.93 11.24
N LEU A 414 -0.67 8.89 12.27
CA LEU A 414 0.68 9.43 12.20
C LEU A 414 1.55 8.64 11.20
N ARG A 415 1.49 7.30 11.22
CA ARG A 415 2.17 6.45 10.25
C ARG A 415 1.69 6.69 8.81
N ARG A 416 0.37 6.83 8.62
CA ARG A 416 -0.22 7.18 7.31
C ARG A 416 0.33 8.50 6.78
N LYS A 417 0.39 9.54 7.63
CA LYS A 417 0.92 10.87 7.28
C LYS A 417 2.38 10.81 6.78
N HIS A 418 3.16 9.87 7.29
CA HIS A 418 4.56 9.68 6.94
C HIS A 418 4.81 8.57 5.89
N GLY A 419 3.77 8.15 5.16
CA GLY A 419 3.88 7.19 4.08
C GLY A 419 4.10 5.73 4.51
N GLN A 420 4.02 5.44 5.81
CA GLN A 420 4.18 4.09 6.36
C GLN A 420 2.84 3.35 6.35
N TYR A 421 2.33 3.06 5.14
CA TYR A 421 0.97 2.58 4.95
C TYR A 421 0.74 1.16 5.50
N LYS A 422 1.72 0.27 5.36
CA LYS A 422 1.65 -1.11 5.87
C LYS A 422 1.56 -1.14 7.40
N GLU A 423 2.38 -0.34 8.06
CA GLU A 423 2.39 -0.22 9.51
C GLU A 423 1.16 0.53 10.04
N ALA A 424 0.66 1.51 9.29
CA ALA A 424 -0.60 2.17 9.61
C ALA A 424 -1.78 1.18 9.54
N LEU A 425 -1.80 0.30 8.54
CA LEU A 425 -2.80 -0.75 8.42
C LEU A 425 -2.82 -1.66 9.66
N ILE A 426 -1.64 -2.09 10.15
CA ILE A 426 -1.52 -2.87 11.38
C ILE A 426 -2.15 -2.15 12.58
N CYS A 427 -1.96 -0.82 12.67
CA CYS A 427 -2.55 -0.04 13.76
C CYS A 427 -4.09 -0.02 13.68
N PHE A 428 -4.66 0.14 12.47
CA PHE A 428 -6.11 0.13 12.30
C PHE A 428 -6.69 -1.27 12.43
N ASP A 429 -5.98 -2.34 12.04
CA ASP A 429 -6.38 -3.72 12.31
C ASP A 429 -6.52 -3.98 13.80
N ASN A 430 -5.55 -3.52 14.60
CA ASN A 430 -5.62 -3.62 16.04
C ASN A 430 -6.77 -2.79 16.62
N LEU A 431 -6.98 -1.59 16.11
CA LEU A 431 -8.09 -0.72 16.52
C LEU A 431 -9.45 -1.41 16.33
N VAL A 432 -9.73 -1.93 15.11
CA VAL A 432 -11.03 -2.58 14.81
C VAL A 432 -11.18 -3.95 15.48
N MET A 433 -10.08 -4.61 15.80
CA MET A 433 -10.10 -5.85 16.57
C MET A 433 -10.47 -5.60 18.04
N ILE A 434 -9.98 -4.49 18.62
CA ILE A 434 -10.27 -4.09 20.01
C ILE A 434 -11.68 -3.52 20.10
N ASP A 435 -12.04 -2.64 19.18
CA ASP A 435 -13.36 -2.00 19.10
C ASP A 435 -13.99 -2.22 17.71
N PRO A 436 -14.67 -3.36 17.51
CA PRO A 436 -15.34 -3.67 16.24
C PRO A 436 -16.46 -2.69 15.86
N LYS A 437 -16.91 -1.83 16.80
CA LYS A 437 -17.93 -0.81 16.57
C LYS A 437 -17.34 0.55 16.18
N ASN A 438 -16.04 0.65 16.05
CA ASN A 438 -15.37 1.87 15.63
C ASN A 438 -15.44 2.05 14.11
N TYR A 439 -16.49 2.71 13.62
CA TYR A 439 -16.64 2.94 12.18
C TYR A 439 -15.47 3.76 11.59
N ALA A 440 -14.91 4.72 12.35
CA ALA A 440 -13.79 5.54 11.89
C ALA A 440 -12.51 4.71 11.69
N GLY A 441 -12.29 3.71 12.54
CA GLY A 441 -11.22 2.74 12.40
C GLY A 441 -11.35 1.92 11.11
N TRP A 442 -12.56 1.41 10.85
CA TRP A 442 -12.87 0.69 9.62
C TRP A 442 -12.70 1.55 8.36
N CYS A 443 -13.16 2.81 8.38
CA CYS A 443 -12.96 3.76 7.29
C CYS A 443 -11.48 4.05 7.03
N SER A 444 -10.70 4.28 8.10
CA SER A 444 -9.26 4.53 7.97
C SER A 444 -8.49 3.33 7.44
N LYS A 445 -8.88 2.11 7.86
CA LYS A 445 -8.36 0.86 7.32
C LYS A 445 -8.67 0.75 5.83
N ALA A 446 -9.93 0.97 5.46
CA ALA A 446 -10.40 0.88 4.08
C ALA A 446 -9.69 1.92 3.17
N GLU A 447 -9.53 3.15 3.66
CA GLU A 447 -8.82 4.20 2.92
C GLU A 447 -7.38 3.82 2.61
N ILE A 448 -6.65 3.22 3.56
CA ILE A 448 -5.28 2.75 3.32
C ILE A 448 -5.25 1.62 2.31
N LEU A 449 -6.13 0.64 2.46
CA LEU A 449 -6.22 -0.51 1.54
C LEU A 449 -6.53 -0.05 0.11
N TYR A 450 -7.47 0.90 -0.06
CA TYR A 450 -7.88 1.42 -1.35
C TYR A 450 -6.81 2.32 -1.98
N LYS A 451 -6.44 3.43 -1.30
CA LYS A 451 -5.64 4.50 -1.92
C LYS A 451 -4.16 4.18 -2.06
N TYR A 452 -3.61 3.42 -1.11
CA TYR A 452 -2.15 3.28 -1.00
C TYR A 452 -1.66 1.86 -1.24
N LEU A 453 -2.51 0.86 -1.04
CA LEU A 453 -2.13 -0.55 -1.21
C LEU A 453 -2.82 -1.24 -2.40
N GLY A 454 -3.77 -0.59 -3.06
CA GLY A 454 -4.49 -1.13 -4.21
C GLY A 454 -5.33 -2.39 -3.91
N CYS A 455 -5.64 -2.65 -2.62
CA CYS A 455 -6.40 -3.81 -2.17
C CYS A 455 -7.89 -3.47 -2.13
N HIS A 456 -8.52 -3.32 -3.29
CA HIS A 456 -9.89 -2.80 -3.42
C HIS A 456 -10.96 -3.73 -2.81
N GLU A 457 -10.78 -5.06 -2.87
CA GLU A 457 -11.72 -6.02 -2.27
C GLU A 457 -11.71 -5.95 -0.75
N ASP A 458 -10.52 -5.91 -0.13
CA ASP A 458 -10.36 -5.82 1.33
C ASP A 458 -10.83 -4.44 1.85
N ALA A 459 -10.63 -3.39 1.05
CA ALA A 459 -11.17 -2.06 1.33
C ALA A 459 -12.71 -2.06 1.33
N LEU A 460 -13.31 -2.69 0.32
CA LEU A 460 -14.76 -2.83 0.23
C LEU A 460 -15.34 -3.60 1.42
N GLU A 461 -14.68 -4.68 1.88
CA GLU A 461 -15.08 -5.41 3.07
C GLU A 461 -15.06 -4.49 4.32
N SER A 462 -14.01 -3.70 4.45
CA SER A 462 -13.86 -2.75 5.56
C SER A 462 -14.93 -1.63 5.52
N TYR A 463 -15.26 -1.09 4.34
CA TYR A 463 -16.37 -0.14 4.20
C TYR A 463 -17.74 -0.79 4.47
N ASN A 464 -17.94 -2.07 4.14
CA ASN A 464 -19.16 -2.79 4.48
C ASN A 464 -19.33 -2.94 6.00
N GLU A 465 -18.24 -3.19 6.75
CA GLU A 465 -18.29 -3.21 8.22
C GLU A 465 -18.58 -1.80 8.79
N ALA A 466 -17.93 -0.76 8.28
CA ALA A 466 -18.22 0.62 8.68
C ALA A 466 -19.69 0.99 8.43
N GLN A 467 -20.26 0.61 7.28
CA GLN A 467 -21.63 0.89 6.91
C GLN A 467 -22.68 0.17 7.80
N LYS A 468 -22.36 -1.04 8.29
CA LYS A 468 -23.24 -1.74 9.26
C LYS A 468 -23.31 -1.00 10.58
N ILE A 469 -22.23 -0.32 10.98
CA ILE A 469 -22.14 0.40 12.25
C ILE A 469 -22.84 1.76 12.15
N ASP A 470 -22.57 2.51 11.08
CA ASP A 470 -23.16 3.82 10.83
C ASP A 470 -23.78 3.89 9.42
N PRO A 471 -25.01 3.35 9.25
CA PRO A 471 -25.67 3.29 7.96
C PRO A 471 -26.18 4.65 7.44
N LEU A 472 -26.21 5.68 8.30
CA LEU A 472 -26.65 7.04 7.94
C LEU A 472 -25.47 7.96 7.61
N ASN A 473 -24.26 7.46 7.56
CA ASN A 473 -23.10 8.23 7.17
C ASN A 473 -22.91 8.20 5.64
N SER A 474 -23.27 9.30 4.99
CA SER A 474 -23.17 9.42 3.54
C SER A 474 -21.77 9.24 2.99
N SER A 475 -20.72 9.62 3.75
CA SER A 475 -19.32 9.46 3.32
C SER A 475 -18.93 7.99 3.18
N ILE A 476 -19.40 7.11 4.08
CA ILE A 476 -19.13 5.67 3.99
C ILE A 476 -19.70 5.07 2.70
N TRP A 477 -20.94 5.43 2.38
CA TRP A 477 -21.60 5.00 1.14
C TRP A 477 -20.87 5.53 -0.10
N PHE A 478 -20.41 6.78 -0.06
CA PHE A 478 -19.66 7.41 -1.12
C PHE A 478 -18.32 6.70 -1.37
N ASP A 479 -17.51 6.51 -0.31
CA ASP A 479 -16.20 5.86 -0.42
C ASP A 479 -16.32 4.39 -0.83
N ARG A 480 -17.37 3.69 -0.35
CA ARG A 480 -17.75 2.35 -0.81
C ARG A 480 -18.07 2.34 -2.31
N GLY A 481 -18.77 3.36 -2.79
CA GLY A 481 -19.08 3.54 -4.21
C GLY A 481 -17.83 3.70 -5.06
N ILE A 482 -16.83 4.43 -4.58
CA ILE A 482 -15.52 4.56 -5.25
C ILE A 482 -14.82 3.21 -5.35
N CYS A 483 -14.72 2.45 -4.26
CA CYS A 483 -14.13 1.11 -4.30
C CYS A 483 -14.84 0.16 -5.29
N LEU A 484 -16.16 0.21 -5.35
CA LEU A 484 -16.94 -0.60 -6.27
C LEU A 484 -16.72 -0.20 -7.74
N TYR A 485 -16.54 1.09 -8.00
CA TYR A 485 -16.18 1.61 -9.33
C TYR A 485 -14.85 1.06 -9.81
N GLU A 486 -13.80 1.13 -8.97
CA GLU A 486 -12.48 0.61 -9.31
C GLU A 486 -12.46 -0.93 -9.49
N LEU A 487 -13.37 -1.64 -8.81
CA LEU A 487 -13.60 -3.08 -9.01
C LEU A 487 -14.42 -3.40 -10.28
N GLY A 488 -14.83 -2.39 -11.06
CA GLY A 488 -15.71 -2.57 -12.22
C GLY A 488 -17.16 -2.93 -11.88
N ARG A 489 -17.55 -2.87 -10.61
CA ARG A 489 -18.90 -3.22 -10.13
C ARG A 489 -19.82 -2.00 -10.21
N TYR A 490 -20.02 -1.50 -11.42
CA TYR A 490 -20.69 -0.22 -11.68
C TYR A 490 -22.13 -0.12 -11.14
N ASN A 491 -22.94 -1.17 -11.23
CA ASN A 491 -24.31 -1.16 -10.72
C ASN A 491 -24.35 -1.09 -9.18
N ASP A 492 -23.43 -1.78 -8.50
CA ASP A 492 -23.32 -1.71 -7.04
C ASP A 492 -22.78 -0.33 -6.59
N ALA A 493 -21.89 0.27 -7.39
CA ALA A 493 -21.41 1.64 -7.17
C ALA A 493 -22.55 2.66 -7.28
N LEU A 494 -23.43 2.55 -8.31
CA LEU A 494 -24.62 3.39 -8.44
C LEU A 494 -25.51 3.29 -7.21
N SER A 495 -25.82 2.06 -6.78
CA SER A 495 -26.63 1.84 -5.58
C SER A 495 -26.02 2.50 -4.33
N SER A 496 -24.70 2.49 -4.22
CA SER A 496 -23.98 3.13 -3.09
C SER A 496 -24.06 4.64 -3.19
N TYR A 497 -23.86 5.23 -4.38
CA TYR A 497 -24.00 6.68 -4.59
C TYR A 497 -25.46 7.13 -4.40
N ASP A 498 -26.45 6.33 -4.82
CA ASP A 498 -27.85 6.64 -4.57
C ASP A 498 -28.15 6.74 -3.07
N LYS A 499 -27.61 5.83 -2.27
CA LYS A 499 -27.73 5.90 -0.81
C LYS A 499 -26.99 7.10 -0.21
N ALA A 500 -25.80 7.43 -0.70
CA ALA A 500 -25.09 8.62 -0.28
C ALA A 500 -25.88 9.90 -0.56
N ILE A 501 -26.49 10.01 -1.75
CA ILE A 501 -27.33 11.14 -2.18
C ILE A 501 -28.65 11.18 -1.39
N GLU A 502 -29.27 10.03 -1.11
CA GLU A 502 -30.49 9.95 -0.30
C GLU A 502 -30.26 10.55 1.11
N ILE A 503 -29.08 10.29 1.69
CA ILE A 503 -28.69 10.80 3.02
C ILE A 503 -28.28 12.26 2.95
N ASN A 504 -27.47 12.65 1.96
CA ASN A 504 -26.99 14.01 1.75
C ASN A 504 -27.13 14.43 0.29
N PRO A 505 -28.27 15.00 -0.12
CA PRO A 505 -28.54 15.39 -1.49
C PRO A 505 -27.74 16.62 -1.98
N ASP A 506 -27.19 17.39 -1.06
CA ASP A 506 -26.52 18.68 -1.37
C ASP A 506 -25.04 18.55 -1.68
N SER A 507 -24.52 17.32 -1.76
CA SER A 507 -23.12 17.08 -2.09
C SER A 507 -22.89 17.01 -3.61
N SER A 508 -22.32 18.05 -4.19
CA SER A 508 -21.92 18.10 -5.61
C SER A 508 -21.03 16.90 -5.99
N LYS A 509 -20.13 16.47 -5.09
CA LYS A 509 -19.22 15.34 -5.31
C LYS A 509 -19.97 14.03 -5.56
N PHE A 510 -21.04 13.78 -4.82
CA PHE A 510 -21.79 12.53 -4.94
C PHE A 510 -22.49 12.44 -6.31
N TRP A 511 -23.12 13.53 -6.75
CA TRP A 511 -23.74 13.63 -8.05
C TRP A 511 -22.72 13.48 -9.18
N ASN A 512 -21.56 14.15 -9.07
CA ASN A 512 -20.50 14.03 -10.07
C ASN A 512 -20.02 12.59 -10.22
N ASN A 513 -19.72 11.89 -9.11
CA ASN A 513 -19.23 10.50 -9.17
C ASN A 513 -20.30 9.53 -9.67
N LYS A 514 -21.58 9.74 -9.32
CA LYS A 514 -22.69 8.98 -9.92
C LYS A 514 -22.74 9.18 -11.44
N GLY A 515 -22.55 10.43 -11.91
CA GLY A 515 -22.46 10.76 -13.33
C GLY A 515 -21.34 10.03 -14.06
N ILE A 516 -20.15 9.94 -13.44
CA ILE A 516 -19.00 9.21 -13.99
C ILE A 516 -19.33 7.73 -14.19
N VAL A 517 -19.99 7.09 -13.21
CA VAL A 517 -20.40 5.67 -13.33
C VAL A 517 -21.43 5.50 -14.43
N LEU A 518 -22.43 6.37 -14.52
CA LEU A 518 -23.45 6.35 -15.57
C LEU A 518 -22.86 6.52 -16.96
N LYS A 519 -21.86 7.39 -17.11
CA LYS A 519 -21.08 7.57 -18.33
C LYS A 519 -20.37 6.27 -18.74
N ARG A 520 -19.69 5.58 -17.79
CA ARG A 520 -19.06 4.27 -18.03
C ARG A 520 -20.06 3.19 -18.46
N LEU A 521 -21.30 3.28 -18.01
CA LEU A 521 -22.42 2.41 -18.42
C LEU A 521 -23.12 2.87 -19.73
N ILE A 522 -22.58 3.88 -20.42
CA ILE A 522 -23.12 4.44 -21.66
C ILE A 522 -24.53 5.04 -21.45
N ARG A 523 -24.91 5.36 -20.20
CA ARG A 523 -26.19 6.00 -19.84
C ARG A 523 -26.03 7.52 -19.85
N TYR A 524 -25.61 8.08 -20.97
CA TYR A 524 -25.20 9.49 -21.10
C TYR A 524 -26.27 10.49 -20.68
N SER A 525 -27.54 10.28 -21.04
CA SER A 525 -28.62 11.19 -20.68
C SER A 525 -28.84 11.30 -19.16
N GLU A 526 -28.59 10.21 -18.42
CA GLU A 526 -28.69 10.22 -16.97
C GLU A 526 -27.43 10.79 -16.32
N ALA A 527 -26.26 10.51 -16.91
CA ALA A 527 -24.99 11.13 -16.50
C ALA A 527 -25.06 12.64 -16.58
N MET A 528 -25.59 13.17 -17.70
CA MET A 528 -25.78 14.62 -17.89
C MET A 528 -26.64 15.24 -16.80
N LYS A 529 -27.77 14.62 -16.42
CA LYS A 529 -28.61 15.10 -15.31
C LYS A 529 -27.85 15.17 -14.00
N CYS A 530 -26.96 14.18 -13.76
CA CYS A 530 -26.14 14.16 -12.55
C CYS A 530 -25.09 15.28 -12.57
N PHE A 531 -24.40 15.52 -13.69
CA PHE A 531 -23.43 16.61 -13.82
C PHE A 531 -24.13 17.98 -13.75
N ASP A 532 -25.29 18.13 -14.36
CA ASP A 532 -26.09 19.34 -14.25
C ASP A 532 -26.48 19.60 -12.79
N LYS A 533 -26.88 18.57 -12.04
CA LYS A 533 -27.20 18.72 -10.62
C LYS A 533 -25.96 19.05 -9.80
N ALA A 534 -24.82 18.43 -10.11
CA ALA A 534 -23.55 18.69 -9.43
C ALA A 534 -23.11 20.15 -9.59
N LYS A 535 -23.21 20.75 -10.80
CA LYS A 535 -22.91 22.15 -11.06
C LYS A 535 -23.91 23.12 -10.44
N GLU A 536 -25.20 22.75 -10.33
CA GLU A 536 -26.20 23.57 -9.64
C GLU A 536 -25.87 23.72 -8.15
N LEU A 537 -25.36 22.64 -7.53
CA LEU A 537 -24.98 22.62 -6.12
C LEU A 537 -23.65 23.32 -5.86
N ASP A 538 -22.73 23.24 -6.81
CA ASP A 538 -21.41 23.89 -6.73
C ASP A 538 -20.94 24.29 -8.13
N GLU A 539 -21.21 25.53 -8.51
CA GLU A 539 -20.84 26.09 -9.82
C GLU A 539 -19.30 26.13 -10.02
N ARG A 540 -18.52 26.14 -8.93
CA ARG A 540 -17.06 26.12 -8.94
C ARG A 540 -16.46 24.73 -9.02
N ASN A 541 -17.26 23.68 -9.08
CA ASN A 541 -16.77 22.31 -9.21
C ASN A 541 -16.25 22.04 -10.63
N VAL A 542 -14.95 22.27 -10.84
CA VAL A 542 -14.23 22.03 -12.10
C VAL A 542 -14.51 20.66 -12.67
N SER A 543 -14.45 19.61 -11.80
CA SER A 543 -14.64 18.22 -12.22
C SER A 543 -16.02 17.96 -12.85
N SER A 544 -17.06 18.63 -12.37
CA SER A 544 -18.41 18.46 -12.92
C SER A 544 -18.53 19.05 -14.34
N TRP A 545 -17.90 20.20 -14.57
CA TRP A 545 -17.86 20.81 -15.91
C TRP A 545 -17.01 19.97 -16.87
N TYR A 546 -15.86 19.49 -16.41
CA TYR A 546 -14.97 18.65 -17.19
C TYR A 546 -15.62 17.31 -17.57
N ASN A 547 -16.22 16.58 -16.61
CA ASN A 547 -16.89 15.30 -16.88
C ASN A 547 -18.14 15.47 -17.77
N ARG A 548 -18.86 16.59 -17.61
CA ARG A 548 -19.95 16.97 -18.50
C ARG A 548 -19.45 17.16 -19.94
N ALA A 549 -18.34 17.87 -20.12
CA ALA A 549 -17.72 18.09 -21.42
C ALA A 549 -17.32 16.77 -22.09
N LEU A 550 -16.62 15.90 -21.37
CA LEU A 550 -16.26 14.56 -21.87
C LEU A 550 -17.49 13.74 -22.27
N THR A 551 -18.59 13.85 -21.54
CA THR A 551 -19.82 13.11 -21.86
C THR A 551 -20.47 13.67 -23.13
N LEU A 552 -20.50 15.00 -23.31
CA LEU A 552 -20.99 15.66 -24.51
C LEU A 552 -20.15 15.32 -25.74
N ASP A 553 -18.83 15.26 -25.59
CA ASP A 553 -17.91 14.86 -26.66
C ASP A 553 -18.21 13.42 -27.13
N GLU A 554 -18.36 12.47 -26.18
CA GLU A 554 -18.74 11.08 -26.50
C GLU A 554 -20.15 10.95 -27.14
N MET A 555 -21.04 11.93 -26.89
CA MET A 555 -22.35 12.03 -27.54
C MET A 555 -22.30 12.71 -28.92
N GLY A 556 -21.13 13.17 -29.37
CA GLY A 556 -20.96 13.93 -30.60
C GLY A 556 -21.50 15.37 -30.54
N GLN A 557 -21.78 15.90 -29.36
CA GLN A 557 -22.25 17.27 -29.14
C GLN A 557 -21.08 18.21 -28.87
N TYR A 558 -20.22 18.36 -29.86
CA TYR A 558 -18.90 18.97 -29.74
C TYR A 558 -18.92 20.46 -29.31
N GLU A 559 -19.86 21.27 -29.82
CA GLU A 559 -19.96 22.68 -29.44
C GLU A 559 -20.36 22.85 -27.97
N ASP A 560 -21.25 22.02 -27.46
CA ASP A 560 -21.64 22.02 -26.04
C ASP A 560 -20.54 21.49 -25.15
N ALA A 561 -19.75 20.53 -25.65
CA ALA A 561 -18.55 20.01 -24.97
C ALA A 561 -17.51 21.13 -24.81
N ILE A 562 -17.19 21.86 -25.89
CA ILE A 562 -16.26 23.00 -25.87
C ILE A 562 -16.71 24.04 -24.84
N ARG A 563 -18.00 24.45 -24.85
CA ARG A 563 -18.53 25.40 -23.85
C ARG A 563 -18.34 24.90 -22.41
N SER A 564 -18.44 23.60 -22.20
CA SER A 564 -18.25 23.00 -20.86
C SER A 564 -16.77 22.94 -20.48
N PHE A 565 -15.87 22.64 -21.44
CA PHE A 565 -14.42 22.74 -21.24
C PHE A 565 -13.99 24.19 -20.96
N ASP A 566 -14.50 25.16 -21.74
CA ASP A 566 -14.19 26.58 -21.52
C ASP A 566 -14.55 26.99 -20.09
N ARG A 567 -15.71 26.54 -19.59
CA ARG A 567 -16.11 26.85 -18.21
C ARG A 567 -15.23 26.19 -17.18
N ALA A 568 -14.80 24.93 -17.42
CA ALA A 568 -13.84 24.24 -16.54
C ALA A 568 -12.49 24.99 -16.51
N LEU A 569 -12.02 25.48 -17.67
CA LEU A 569 -10.77 26.21 -17.83
C LEU A 569 -10.80 27.66 -17.31
N GLU A 570 -11.97 28.30 -17.30
CA GLU A 570 -12.16 29.56 -16.58
C GLU A 570 -11.96 29.41 -15.07
N LEU A 571 -12.31 28.26 -14.52
CA LEU A 571 -12.17 27.94 -13.09
C LEU A 571 -10.79 27.43 -12.74
N ASP A 572 -10.16 26.67 -13.62
CA ASP A 572 -8.83 26.07 -13.47
C ASP A 572 -8.05 26.18 -14.79
N PRO A 573 -7.41 27.33 -15.04
CA PRO A 573 -6.65 27.59 -16.27
C PRO A 573 -5.42 26.69 -16.47
N GLU A 574 -4.90 26.09 -15.39
CA GLU A 574 -3.72 25.21 -15.41
C GLU A 574 -4.07 23.74 -15.68
N ASN A 575 -5.34 23.42 -15.94
CA ASN A 575 -5.79 22.06 -16.19
C ASN A 575 -5.38 21.56 -17.57
N ALA A 576 -4.21 20.94 -17.65
CA ALA A 576 -3.66 20.43 -18.91
C ALA A 576 -4.56 19.38 -19.58
N ASP A 577 -5.25 18.52 -18.77
CA ASP A 577 -6.18 17.53 -19.31
C ASP A 577 -7.40 18.17 -19.98
N ALA A 578 -7.93 19.24 -19.39
CA ALA A 578 -9.06 19.96 -19.96
C ALA A 578 -8.67 20.66 -21.28
N TRP A 579 -7.50 21.29 -21.33
CA TRP A 579 -6.96 21.86 -22.56
C TRP A 579 -6.74 20.81 -23.64
N ASN A 580 -6.12 19.66 -23.30
CA ASN A 580 -5.88 18.58 -24.25
C ASN A 580 -7.21 18.04 -24.82
N ASN A 581 -8.19 17.72 -23.95
CA ASN A 581 -9.45 17.15 -24.42
C ASN A 581 -10.30 18.18 -25.20
N ARG A 582 -10.24 19.46 -24.84
CA ARG A 582 -10.80 20.55 -25.66
C ARG A 582 -10.19 20.56 -27.08
N GLY A 583 -8.85 20.41 -27.17
CA GLY A 583 -8.15 20.31 -28.44
C GLY A 583 -8.59 19.10 -29.28
N VAL A 584 -8.80 17.96 -28.64
CA VAL A 584 -9.33 16.75 -29.29
C VAL A 584 -10.75 16.98 -29.82
N THR A 585 -11.62 17.60 -29.01
CA THR A 585 -13.00 17.96 -29.43
C THR A 585 -12.99 18.95 -30.61
N MET A 586 -12.07 19.94 -30.61
CA MET A 586 -11.92 20.89 -31.75
C MET A 586 -11.42 20.20 -33.00
N LYS A 587 -10.51 19.22 -32.88
CA LYS A 587 -10.08 18.38 -33.99
C LYS A 587 -11.27 17.65 -34.63
N ASN A 588 -12.21 17.13 -33.82
CA ASN A 588 -13.40 16.43 -34.32
C ASN A 588 -14.34 17.35 -35.11
N LEU A 589 -14.25 18.66 -34.89
CA LEU A 589 -14.92 19.71 -35.68
C LEU A 589 -14.06 20.23 -36.82
N GLU A 590 -12.89 19.67 -37.09
CA GLU A 590 -11.92 20.09 -38.09
C GLU A 590 -11.38 21.56 -37.87
N LEU A 591 -11.51 22.05 -36.63
CA LEU A 591 -10.99 23.37 -36.21
C LEU A 591 -9.52 23.24 -35.79
N TYR A 592 -8.64 22.95 -36.76
CA TYR A 592 -7.26 22.56 -36.51
C TYR A 592 -6.41 23.64 -35.83
N ASP A 593 -6.55 24.90 -36.22
CA ASP A 593 -5.76 26.00 -35.63
C ASP A 593 -6.13 26.22 -34.15
N GLU A 594 -7.40 26.14 -33.81
CA GLU A 594 -7.91 26.26 -32.44
C GLU A 594 -7.53 25.04 -31.59
N ALA A 595 -7.50 23.86 -32.19
CA ALA A 595 -7.05 22.64 -31.55
C ALA A 595 -5.56 22.71 -31.17
N ILE A 596 -4.71 23.21 -32.13
CA ILE A 596 -3.28 23.44 -31.87
C ILE A 596 -3.08 24.36 -30.68
N LYS A 597 -3.80 25.52 -30.64
CA LYS A 597 -3.73 26.47 -29.52
C LYS A 597 -4.12 25.80 -28.19
N SER A 598 -5.14 24.94 -28.22
CA SER A 598 -5.54 24.21 -27.00
C SER A 598 -4.45 23.24 -26.52
N PHE A 599 -3.78 22.53 -27.44
CA PHE A 599 -2.64 21.69 -27.07
C PHE A 599 -1.45 22.52 -26.60
N GLU A 600 -1.20 23.69 -27.18
CA GLU A 600 -0.15 24.60 -26.72
C GLU A 600 -0.40 25.06 -25.28
N ASN A 601 -1.63 25.44 -24.93
CA ASN A 601 -2.00 25.78 -23.55
C ASN A 601 -1.86 24.59 -22.61
N ALA A 602 -2.20 23.36 -23.06
CA ALA A 602 -1.96 22.15 -22.28
C ALA A 602 -0.48 21.95 -22.00
N LEU A 603 0.40 22.22 -22.99
CA LEU A 603 1.85 22.09 -22.88
C LEU A 603 2.50 23.25 -22.09
N GLU A 604 1.90 24.44 -22.10
CA GLU A 604 2.31 25.55 -21.21
C GLU A 604 2.03 25.17 -19.74
N SER A 605 0.87 24.55 -19.46
CA SER A 605 0.51 24.07 -18.12
C SER A 605 1.34 22.87 -17.68
N ASN A 606 1.64 21.94 -18.59
CA ASN A 606 2.45 20.75 -18.35
C ASN A 606 3.30 20.40 -19.58
N SER A 607 4.54 20.88 -19.60
CA SER A 607 5.49 20.64 -20.71
C SER A 607 5.85 19.15 -20.91
N ASN A 608 5.64 18.30 -19.89
CA ASN A 608 5.90 16.87 -19.93
C ASN A 608 4.64 16.04 -20.25
N TYR A 609 3.67 16.62 -20.97
CA TYR A 609 2.45 15.93 -21.33
C TYR A 609 2.58 15.26 -22.71
N ALA A 610 3.12 14.04 -22.76
CA ALA A 610 3.39 13.29 -23.99
C ALA A 610 2.16 13.18 -24.91
N MET A 611 0.95 12.97 -24.33
CA MET A 611 -0.29 12.84 -25.09
C MET A 611 -0.63 14.14 -25.85
N ALA A 612 -0.44 15.32 -25.23
CA ALA A 612 -0.71 16.59 -25.89
C ALA A 612 0.29 16.85 -27.03
N TRP A 613 1.57 16.48 -26.86
CA TRP A 613 2.55 16.52 -27.95
C TRP A 613 2.16 15.62 -29.11
N ASN A 614 1.78 14.37 -28.82
CA ASN A 614 1.33 13.43 -29.86
C ASN A 614 0.07 13.95 -30.59
N ASN A 615 -0.91 14.46 -29.86
CA ASN A 615 -2.15 14.98 -30.44
C ASN A 615 -1.89 16.23 -31.32
N LYS A 616 -1.00 17.14 -30.88
CA LYS A 616 -0.56 18.27 -31.69
C LYS A 616 0.14 17.79 -32.96
N GLY A 617 1.03 16.81 -32.84
CA GLY A 617 1.72 16.20 -33.98
C GLY A 617 0.76 15.58 -35.01
N ASN A 618 -0.28 14.90 -34.54
CA ASN A 618 -1.31 14.30 -35.39
C ASN A 618 -2.07 15.34 -36.21
N ILE A 619 -2.38 16.51 -35.64
CA ILE A 619 -3.00 17.62 -36.41
C ILE A 619 -2.04 18.17 -37.43
N LEU A 620 -0.79 18.43 -37.05
CA LEU A 620 0.23 18.94 -37.96
C LEU A 620 0.48 17.95 -39.12
N PHE A 621 0.46 16.65 -38.85
CA PHE A 621 0.51 15.60 -39.85
C PHE A 621 -0.67 15.70 -40.84
N THR A 622 -1.89 15.83 -40.31
CA THR A 622 -3.11 15.98 -41.12
C THR A 622 -3.06 17.26 -41.99
N MET A 623 -2.42 18.31 -41.49
CA MET A 623 -2.19 19.57 -42.23
C MET A 623 -0.98 19.48 -43.18
N HIS A 624 -0.39 18.31 -43.40
CA HIS A 624 0.81 18.07 -44.21
C HIS A 624 2.07 18.80 -43.74
N ARG A 625 2.09 19.26 -42.48
CA ARG A 625 3.25 19.92 -41.86
C ARG A 625 4.15 18.85 -41.20
N TYR A 626 4.69 17.93 -42.00
CA TYR A 626 5.36 16.73 -41.52
C TYR A 626 6.59 17.00 -40.64
N ASN A 627 7.40 18.02 -40.97
CA ASN A 627 8.57 18.36 -40.14
C ASN A 627 8.17 18.79 -38.72
N ASP A 628 7.14 19.67 -38.62
CA ASP A 628 6.65 20.11 -37.30
C ASP A 628 5.99 18.96 -36.54
N ALA A 629 5.34 18.05 -37.27
CA ALA A 629 4.77 16.83 -36.68
C ALA A 629 5.85 15.92 -36.08
N VAL A 630 6.96 15.70 -36.81
CA VAL A 630 8.11 14.92 -36.34
C VAL A 630 8.67 15.50 -35.04
N GLU A 631 8.85 16.83 -34.95
CA GLU A 631 9.32 17.50 -33.73
C GLU A 631 8.38 17.23 -32.54
N CYS A 632 7.07 17.30 -32.77
CA CYS A 632 6.09 17.02 -31.73
C CYS A 632 6.13 15.54 -31.27
N PHE A 633 6.20 14.60 -32.19
CA PHE A 633 6.30 13.17 -31.87
C PHE A 633 7.62 12.83 -31.18
N GLU A 634 8.72 13.50 -31.57
CA GLU A 634 10.02 13.35 -30.90
C GLU A 634 9.93 13.77 -29.43
N ARG A 635 9.32 14.94 -29.16
CA ARG A 635 9.04 15.37 -27.77
C ARG A 635 8.19 14.36 -27.01
N ALA A 636 7.17 13.79 -27.64
CA ALA A 636 6.32 12.76 -27.02
C ALA A 636 7.12 11.51 -26.66
N THR A 637 7.99 11.02 -27.57
CA THR A 637 8.83 9.83 -27.36
C THR A 637 9.98 10.10 -26.38
N ASP A 638 10.51 11.30 -26.27
CA ASP A 638 11.50 11.69 -25.28
C ASP A 638 10.91 11.67 -23.85
N ILE A 639 9.64 12.09 -23.70
CA ILE A 639 8.93 12.11 -22.43
C ILE A 639 8.53 10.69 -22.01
N ASP A 640 7.99 9.92 -22.95
CA ASP A 640 7.57 8.55 -22.72
C ASP A 640 8.12 7.61 -23.82
N GLN A 641 9.20 6.93 -23.53
CA GLN A 641 9.87 6.01 -24.44
C GLN A 641 9.01 4.77 -24.79
N ASN A 642 7.99 4.48 -23.99
CA ASN A 642 7.04 3.38 -24.22
C ASN A 642 5.74 3.84 -24.87
N TYR A 643 5.68 5.05 -25.40
CA TYR A 643 4.49 5.57 -26.06
C TYR A 643 4.39 5.06 -27.51
N PHE A 644 3.74 3.92 -27.68
CA PHE A 644 3.55 3.24 -28.97
C PHE A 644 3.07 4.17 -30.07
N ASP A 645 1.94 4.88 -29.86
CA ASP A 645 1.33 5.76 -30.88
C ASP A 645 2.30 6.84 -31.37
N ALA A 646 3.10 7.42 -30.46
CA ALA A 646 4.03 8.48 -30.81
C ALA A 646 5.18 7.95 -31.70
N TRP A 647 5.71 6.78 -31.42
CA TRP A 647 6.71 6.14 -32.27
C TRP A 647 6.16 5.82 -33.66
N ASN A 648 4.99 5.17 -33.73
CA ASN A 648 4.34 4.84 -34.98
C ASN A 648 4.02 6.10 -35.82
N ASN A 649 3.46 7.13 -35.19
CA ASN A 649 3.14 8.40 -35.86
C ASN A 649 4.40 9.13 -36.32
N LYS A 650 5.51 9.09 -35.53
CA LYS A 650 6.81 9.64 -35.95
C LYS A 650 7.32 8.91 -37.19
N GLY A 651 7.24 7.56 -37.21
CA GLY A 651 7.59 6.76 -38.36
C GLY A 651 6.78 7.13 -39.61
N ASN A 652 5.47 7.26 -39.48
CA ASN A 652 4.60 7.70 -40.56
C ASN A 652 4.98 9.08 -41.12
N ALA A 653 5.27 10.04 -40.24
CA ALA A 653 5.66 11.39 -40.64
C ALA A 653 7.02 11.41 -41.37
N LEU A 654 7.99 10.65 -40.88
CA LEU A 654 9.30 10.48 -41.50
C LEU A 654 9.21 9.78 -42.87
N ALA A 655 8.35 8.78 -42.99
CA ALA A 655 8.08 8.11 -44.25
C ALA A 655 7.50 9.07 -45.31
N GLN A 656 6.60 9.97 -44.93
CA GLN A 656 6.08 11.02 -45.82
C GLN A 656 7.16 12.03 -46.24
N LEU A 657 8.16 12.24 -45.38
CA LEU A 657 9.34 13.06 -45.68
C LEU A 657 10.40 12.30 -46.51
N GLN A 658 10.14 11.05 -46.85
CA GLN A 658 11.06 10.13 -47.54
C GLN A 658 12.33 9.83 -46.74
N ASN A 659 12.31 10.07 -45.45
CA ASN A 659 13.39 9.68 -44.53
C ASN A 659 13.11 8.27 -44.00
N TYR A 660 13.31 7.28 -44.91
CA TYR A 660 12.86 5.92 -44.68
C TYR A 660 13.66 5.16 -43.61
N GLU A 661 14.96 5.43 -43.46
CA GLU A 661 15.79 4.76 -42.47
C GLU A 661 15.37 5.14 -41.06
N ASP A 662 15.14 6.45 -40.81
CA ASP A 662 14.67 6.90 -39.52
C ASP A 662 13.20 6.47 -39.25
N ALA A 663 12.39 6.36 -40.31
CA ALA A 663 11.04 5.82 -40.20
C ALA A 663 11.04 4.36 -39.72
N ILE A 664 11.90 3.52 -40.34
CA ILE A 664 12.07 2.10 -39.93
C ILE A 664 12.48 2.02 -38.46
N PHE A 665 13.48 2.80 -38.04
CA PHE A 665 13.90 2.84 -36.65
C PHE A 665 12.72 3.14 -35.70
N CYS A 666 11.82 4.06 -36.09
CA CYS A 666 10.64 4.39 -35.28
C CYS A 666 9.62 3.24 -35.28
N TYR A 667 9.41 2.55 -36.40
CA TYR A 667 8.51 1.41 -36.43
C TYR A 667 9.09 0.22 -35.64
N GLU A 668 10.39 -0.06 -35.70
CA GLU A 668 11.05 -1.07 -34.88
C GLU A 668 10.84 -0.78 -33.40
N LYS A 669 10.94 0.50 -32.95
CA LYS A 669 10.63 0.91 -31.58
C LYS A 669 9.15 0.71 -31.22
N ALA A 670 8.24 1.00 -32.12
CA ALA A 670 6.82 0.74 -31.88
C ALA A 670 6.55 -0.76 -31.76
N ILE A 671 7.15 -1.59 -32.63
CA ILE A 671 7.04 -3.06 -32.63
C ILE A 671 7.65 -3.67 -31.35
N GLU A 672 8.76 -3.13 -30.84
CA GLU A 672 9.33 -3.54 -29.54
C GLU A 672 8.30 -3.36 -28.41
N ILE A 673 7.44 -2.34 -28.48
CA ILE A 673 6.42 -2.04 -27.46
C ILE A 673 5.18 -2.89 -27.65
N ASP A 674 4.64 -2.96 -28.87
CA ASP A 674 3.51 -3.81 -29.25
C ASP A 674 3.79 -4.62 -30.52
N PRO A 675 4.33 -5.84 -30.36
CA PRO A 675 4.61 -6.72 -31.49
C PRO A 675 3.38 -7.20 -32.27
N CYS A 676 2.19 -7.02 -31.70
CA CYS A 676 0.94 -7.52 -32.30
C CYS A 676 0.24 -6.49 -33.19
N ASP A 677 0.76 -5.27 -33.30
CA ASP A 677 0.14 -4.24 -34.14
C ASP A 677 0.44 -4.47 -35.63
N ILE A 678 -0.52 -5.03 -36.35
CA ILE A 678 -0.47 -5.37 -37.77
C ILE A 678 -0.19 -4.12 -38.62
N LYS A 679 -0.70 -2.95 -38.23
CA LYS A 679 -0.56 -1.74 -39.04
C LYS A 679 0.87 -1.23 -39.07
N THR A 680 1.57 -1.31 -37.95
CA THR A 680 2.99 -0.91 -37.87
C THR A 680 3.87 -1.81 -38.73
N TRP A 681 3.68 -3.14 -38.64
CA TRP A 681 4.36 -4.08 -39.51
C TRP A 681 4.12 -3.81 -41.00
N PHE A 682 2.87 -3.48 -41.34
CA PHE A 682 2.52 -3.16 -42.73
C PHE A 682 3.18 -1.88 -43.21
N CYS A 683 3.19 -0.80 -42.37
CA CYS A 683 3.85 0.48 -42.71
C CYS A 683 5.37 0.31 -42.83
N GLU A 684 5.98 -0.48 -41.96
CA GLU A 684 7.42 -0.83 -42.05
C GLU A 684 7.71 -1.58 -43.33
N GLY A 685 6.91 -2.57 -43.69
CA GLY A 685 7.05 -3.34 -44.95
C GLY A 685 6.98 -2.44 -46.19
N ILE A 686 6.02 -1.50 -46.24
CA ILE A 686 5.95 -0.49 -47.32
C ILE A 686 7.21 0.38 -47.32
N THR A 687 7.71 0.77 -46.17
CA THR A 687 8.90 1.60 -46.05
C THR A 687 10.14 0.85 -46.57
N PHE A 688 10.28 -0.43 -46.28
CA PHE A 688 11.31 -1.31 -46.89
C PHE A 688 11.16 -1.45 -48.39
N MET A 689 9.93 -1.52 -48.89
CA MET A 689 9.66 -1.51 -50.33
C MET A 689 10.21 -0.26 -51.02
N ASN A 690 10.02 0.91 -50.41
CA ASN A 690 10.50 2.18 -50.91
C ASN A 690 12.04 2.28 -50.93
N LEU A 691 12.71 1.59 -50.00
CA LEU A 691 14.17 1.42 -49.96
C LEU A 691 14.68 0.28 -50.88
N CYS A 692 13.81 -0.38 -51.63
CA CYS A 692 14.14 -1.57 -52.41
C CYS A 692 14.70 -2.74 -51.58
N ARG A 693 14.46 -2.76 -50.28
CA ARG A 693 14.84 -3.88 -49.38
C ARG A 693 13.74 -4.92 -49.34
N TYR A 694 13.55 -5.60 -50.46
CA TYR A 694 12.38 -6.46 -50.67
C TYR A 694 12.33 -7.69 -49.75
N ASP A 695 13.48 -8.25 -49.38
CA ASP A 695 13.52 -9.39 -48.43
C ASP A 695 13.04 -9.00 -47.05
N ASP A 696 13.40 -7.80 -46.58
CA ASP A 696 12.93 -7.25 -45.30
C ASP A 696 11.44 -6.92 -45.36
N ALA A 697 10.96 -6.36 -46.48
CA ALA A 697 9.54 -6.10 -46.70
C ALA A 697 8.69 -7.38 -46.63
N ILE A 698 9.19 -8.48 -47.29
CA ILE A 698 8.49 -9.77 -47.24
C ILE A 698 8.35 -10.26 -45.80
N ARG A 699 9.41 -10.18 -45.00
CA ARG A 699 9.33 -10.56 -43.58
C ARG A 699 8.24 -9.79 -42.84
N CYS A 700 8.16 -8.48 -43.04
CA CYS A 700 7.12 -7.67 -42.41
C CYS A 700 5.72 -8.08 -42.85
N PHE A 701 5.52 -8.35 -44.17
CA PHE A 701 4.22 -8.82 -44.66
C PHE A 701 3.90 -10.25 -44.20
N ASP A 702 4.90 -11.12 -44.02
CA ASP A 702 4.71 -12.44 -43.43
C ASP A 702 4.21 -12.33 -41.99
N GLU A 703 4.76 -11.44 -41.13
CA GLU A 703 4.27 -11.17 -39.77
C GLU A 703 2.81 -10.66 -39.75
N VAL A 704 2.46 -9.77 -40.72
CA VAL A 704 1.07 -9.35 -40.90
C VAL A 704 0.18 -10.55 -41.19
N LEU A 705 0.61 -11.45 -42.10
CA LEU A 705 -0.17 -12.59 -42.55
C LEU A 705 -0.22 -13.73 -41.52
N GLU A 706 0.77 -13.85 -40.63
CA GLU A 706 0.71 -14.75 -39.49
C GLU A 706 -0.39 -14.35 -38.51
N THR A 707 -0.62 -13.05 -38.37
CA THR A 707 -1.64 -12.50 -37.46
C THR A 707 -3.01 -12.40 -38.13
N ASP A 708 -3.06 -11.91 -39.39
CA ASP A 708 -4.28 -11.77 -40.21
C ASP A 708 -4.07 -12.30 -41.62
N ILE A 709 -4.27 -13.60 -41.80
CA ILE A 709 -4.19 -14.28 -43.08
C ILE A 709 -5.17 -13.75 -44.15
N SER A 710 -6.24 -13.04 -43.69
CA SER A 710 -7.28 -12.47 -44.57
C SER A 710 -6.92 -11.10 -45.13
N SER A 711 -5.71 -10.58 -44.84
CA SER A 711 -5.24 -9.30 -45.35
C SER A 711 -4.83 -9.38 -46.84
N ALA A 712 -5.79 -9.13 -47.73
CA ALA A 712 -5.50 -9.11 -49.19
C ALA A 712 -4.39 -8.12 -49.56
N SER A 713 -4.33 -6.97 -48.89
CA SER A 713 -3.29 -5.96 -49.11
C SER A 713 -1.87 -6.52 -48.79
N ALA A 714 -1.73 -7.25 -47.67
CA ALA A 714 -0.43 -7.85 -47.31
C ALA A 714 0.02 -8.87 -48.33
N TRP A 715 -0.89 -9.73 -48.82
CA TRP A 715 -0.62 -10.66 -49.92
C TRP A 715 -0.19 -9.94 -51.20
N ILE A 716 -0.86 -8.83 -51.58
CA ILE A 716 -0.50 -8.05 -52.77
C ILE A 716 0.89 -7.48 -52.63
N TYR A 717 1.19 -6.75 -51.52
CA TYR A 717 2.51 -6.14 -51.35
C TYR A 717 3.64 -7.17 -51.21
N ARG A 718 3.39 -8.31 -50.57
CA ARG A 718 4.29 -9.46 -50.52
C ARG A 718 4.57 -9.97 -51.95
N GLY A 719 3.53 -10.15 -52.77
CA GLY A 719 3.66 -10.56 -54.17
C GLY A 719 4.44 -9.54 -54.99
N ILE A 720 4.24 -8.24 -54.77
CA ILE A 720 5.01 -7.20 -55.46
C ILE A 720 6.49 -7.28 -55.05
N ALA A 721 6.81 -7.45 -53.78
CA ALA A 721 8.18 -7.59 -53.30
C ALA A 721 8.87 -8.82 -53.90
N LEU A 722 8.18 -9.95 -53.93
CA LEU A 722 8.66 -11.19 -54.56
C LEU A 722 8.88 -11.03 -56.07
N ASN A 723 7.99 -10.35 -56.78
CA ASN A 723 8.14 -10.01 -58.19
C ASN A 723 9.38 -9.14 -58.46
N ARG A 724 9.68 -8.18 -57.54
CA ARG A 724 10.90 -7.36 -57.64
C ARG A 724 12.19 -8.18 -57.43
N LEU A 725 12.12 -9.23 -56.63
CA LEU A 725 13.21 -10.21 -56.44
C LEU A 725 13.29 -11.29 -57.54
N ASN A 726 12.43 -11.21 -58.56
CA ASN A 726 12.28 -12.21 -59.63
C ASN A 726 11.86 -13.62 -59.11
N ARG A 727 11.23 -13.70 -57.95
CA ARG A 727 10.64 -14.93 -57.39
C ARG A 727 9.19 -15.05 -57.88
N TYR A 728 9.06 -15.33 -59.16
CA TYR A 728 7.78 -15.20 -59.89
C TYR A 728 6.73 -16.21 -59.46
N GLU A 729 7.10 -17.45 -59.14
CA GLU A 729 6.19 -18.49 -58.67
C GLU A 729 5.59 -18.14 -57.31
N ASP A 730 6.42 -17.69 -56.40
CA ASP A 730 5.98 -17.26 -55.05
C ASP A 730 5.11 -15.99 -55.13
N ALA A 731 5.45 -15.09 -56.05
CA ALA A 731 4.66 -13.87 -56.32
C ALA A 731 3.26 -14.24 -56.84
N LEU A 732 3.20 -15.17 -57.80
CA LEU A 732 1.93 -15.63 -58.35
C LEU A 732 1.05 -16.24 -57.28
N ALA A 733 1.60 -17.12 -56.43
CA ALA A 733 0.88 -17.72 -55.31
C ALA A 733 0.33 -16.62 -54.35
N SER A 734 1.14 -15.59 -54.08
CA SER A 734 0.68 -14.48 -53.21
C SER A 734 -0.49 -13.68 -53.80
N PHE A 735 -0.48 -13.44 -55.12
CA PHE A 735 -1.60 -12.78 -55.77
C PHE A 735 -2.83 -13.69 -55.89
N GLU A 736 -2.67 -15.01 -56.01
CA GLU A 736 -3.76 -15.97 -55.97
C GLU A 736 -4.46 -15.98 -54.61
N GLU A 737 -3.70 -16.02 -53.50
CA GLU A 737 -4.26 -15.89 -52.16
C GLU A 737 -5.01 -14.53 -51.97
N ALA A 738 -4.42 -13.43 -52.47
CA ALA A 738 -5.11 -12.13 -52.42
C ALA A 738 -6.43 -12.16 -53.19
N LEU A 739 -6.49 -12.83 -54.34
CA LEU A 739 -7.68 -12.95 -55.16
C LEU A 739 -8.71 -13.96 -54.61
N GLU A 740 -8.28 -14.96 -53.84
CA GLU A 740 -9.19 -15.81 -53.08
C GLU A 740 -9.94 -15.01 -52.01
N ILE A 741 -9.25 -14.06 -51.35
CA ILE A 741 -9.83 -13.18 -50.38
C ILE A 741 -10.72 -12.13 -51.03
N ASN A 742 -10.21 -11.45 -52.08
CA ASN A 742 -10.94 -10.43 -52.81
C ASN A 742 -10.79 -10.62 -54.33
N ALA A 743 -11.67 -11.42 -54.92
CA ALA A 743 -11.69 -11.71 -56.39
C ALA A 743 -11.89 -10.47 -57.26
N SER A 744 -12.29 -9.34 -56.69
CA SER A 744 -12.55 -8.09 -57.40
C SER A 744 -11.42 -7.05 -57.21
N ASP A 745 -10.27 -7.42 -56.67
CA ASP A 745 -9.16 -6.50 -56.51
C ASP A 745 -8.41 -6.24 -57.82
N PRO A 746 -8.49 -4.98 -58.32
CA PRO A 746 -7.85 -4.69 -59.62
C PRO A 746 -6.32 -4.69 -59.56
N ALA A 747 -5.70 -4.40 -58.40
CA ALA A 747 -4.26 -4.40 -58.22
C ALA A 747 -3.72 -5.84 -58.26
N ALA A 748 -4.36 -6.75 -57.55
CA ALA A 748 -3.98 -8.16 -57.54
C ALA A 748 -4.03 -8.77 -58.94
N TRP A 749 -5.09 -8.50 -59.73
CA TRP A 749 -5.18 -8.93 -61.11
C TRP A 749 -4.09 -8.34 -61.99
N HIS A 750 -3.82 -7.02 -61.83
CA HIS A 750 -2.80 -6.33 -62.63
C HIS A 750 -1.38 -6.92 -62.37
N PHE A 751 -0.97 -7.01 -61.13
CA PHE A 751 0.36 -7.54 -60.79
C PHE A 751 0.48 -9.04 -61.08
N LYS A 752 -0.60 -9.84 -60.94
CA LYS A 752 -0.65 -11.21 -61.44
C LYS A 752 -0.37 -11.27 -62.94
N GLY A 753 -1.00 -10.41 -63.74
CA GLY A 753 -0.80 -10.32 -65.17
C GLY A 753 0.66 -9.94 -65.52
N GLU A 754 1.27 -8.99 -64.82
CA GLU A 754 2.67 -8.64 -65.01
C GLU A 754 3.60 -9.84 -64.77
N VAL A 755 3.36 -10.60 -63.69
CA VAL A 755 4.17 -11.79 -63.36
C VAL A 755 3.99 -12.88 -64.43
N LEU A 756 2.76 -13.16 -64.84
CA LEU A 756 2.47 -14.14 -65.88
C LEU A 756 3.17 -13.77 -67.19
N ASN A 757 3.21 -12.51 -67.55
CA ASN A 757 3.98 -12.05 -68.74
C ASN A 757 5.49 -12.34 -68.66
N LYS A 758 6.06 -12.10 -67.42
CA LYS A 758 7.50 -12.35 -67.16
C LYS A 758 7.86 -13.85 -67.19
N ILE A 759 6.94 -14.72 -66.82
CA ILE A 759 7.09 -16.18 -66.87
C ILE A 759 6.88 -16.69 -68.30
N GLY A 760 6.28 -15.87 -69.18
CA GLY A 760 6.06 -16.22 -70.61
C GLY A 760 4.67 -16.80 -70.90
N LEU A 761 3.74 -16.78 -69.92
CA LEU A 761 2.35 -17.21 -70.07
C LEU A 761 1.47 -16.03 -70.55
N LYS A 762 1.61 -15.72 -71.89
CA LYS A 762 1.03 -14.50 -72.45
C LYS A 762 -0.49 -14.49 -72.47
N ASP A 763 -1.13 -15.62 -72.81
CA ASP A 763 -2.56 -15.70 -72.91
C ASP A 763 -3.21 -15.46 -71.51
N ASP A 764 -2.67 -16.14 -70.50
CA ASP A 764 -3.15 -15.93 -69.10
C ASP A 764 -2.85 -14.51 -68.58
N SER A 765 -1.72 -13.93 -69.04
CA SER A 765 -1.38 -12.52 -68.71
C SER A 765 -2.37 -11.53 -69.30
N ASP A 766 -2.74 -11.71 -70.57
CA ASP A 766 -3.67 -10.82 -71.25
C ASP A 766 -5.05 -10.93 -70.66
N ASP A 767 -5.48 -12.12 -70.25
CA ASP A 767 -6.74 -12.31 -69.51
C ASP A 767 -6.74 -11.62 -68.13
N ALA A 768 -5.66 -11.76 -67.37
CA ALA A 768 -5.53 -11.12 -66.07
C ALA A 768 -5.52 -9.58 -66.17
N LEU A 769 -4.77 -9.05 -67.14
CA LEU A 769 -4.73 -7.58 -67.38
C LEU A 769 -6.06 -7.03 -67.89
N ALA A 770 -6.77 -7.78 -68.76
CA ALA A 770 -8.11 -7.41 -69.21
C ALA A 770 -9.10 -7.41 -68.04
N LYS A 771 -8.96 -8.36 -67.11
CA LYS A 771 -9.77 -8.41 -65.88
C LYS A 771 -9.49 -7.21 -64.98
N ALA A 772 -8.21 -6.87 -64.76
CA ALA A 772 -7.82 -5.68 -63.99
C ALA A 772 -8.41 -4.41 -64.61
N ALA A 773 -8.30 -4.23 -65.94
CA ALA A 773 -8.90 -3.09 -66.64
C ALA A 773 -10.42 -3.04 -66.50
N SER A 774 -11.11 -4.17 -66.60
CA SER A 774 -12.56 -4.26 -66.42
C SER A 774 -13.02 -3.88 -64.98
N LEU A 775 -12.16 -4.07 -63.98
CA LEU A 775 -12.35 -3.71 -62.58
C LEU A 775 -11.93 -2.28 -62.29
N GLY A 776 -11.50 -1.52 -63.28
CA GLY A 776 -11.21 -0.10 -63.17
C GLY A 776 -9.78 0.25 -62.83
N TRP A 777 -8.81 -0.68 -63.04
CA TRP A 777 -7.39 -0.39 -62.86
C TRP A 777 -6.95 0.81 -63.75
N LYS A 778 -6.34 1.83 -63.10
CA LYS A 778 -5.71 2.96 -63.79
C LYS A 778 -4.30 3.16 -63.27
N TRP A 779 -3.37 3.42 -64.20
CA TRP A 779 -1.91 3.59 -63.89
C TRP A 779 -1.61 4.67 -62.83
N GLU A 780 -2.52 5.66 -62.68
CA GLU A 780 -2.30 6.84 -61.82
C GLU A 780 -2.54 6.56 -60.32
N VAL A 781 -3.04 5.37 -59.94
CA VAL A 781 -3.45 5.04 -58.55
C VAL A 781 -2.43 4.16 -57.81
N ALA A 782 -1.37 3.71 -58.46
CA ALA A 782 -0.52 2.61 -57.97
C ALA A 782 0.74 3.02 -57.15
N LEU A 783 0.92 4.29 -56.82
CA LEU A 783 2.14 4.78 -56.12
C LEU A 783 1.84 5.88 -55.08
N HIS A 784 0.72 5.80 -54.38
CA HIS A 784 0.53 6.69 -53.19
C HIS A 784 0.13 5.88 -51.97
#